data_e37871d3e16370773b8192092eb9184b
#
_entry.id   e37871d3e16370773b8192092eb9184b
#
_cell.length_a   1.000
_cell.length_b   1.000
_cell.length_c   1.000
_cell.angle_alpha   90.00
_cell.angle_beta   90.00
_cell.angle_gamma   90.00
#
_symmetry.space_group_name_H-M   'P 1'
#
loop_
_entity.id
_entity.type
_entity.pdbx_description
1 polymer ?
#
loop_
_entity_poly.entity_id
_entity_poly.type
_entity_poly.pdbx_seq_one_letter_code
_entity_poly.pdbx_strand_id
1 'polypeptide(L)'
;MYYIMKNTPCGVYKSSWLRKSLNIMRCVILFILLGTLQSFANLSYSQSVKLSLNMENTTIQEVLATIEQKSGFYFTYNLEQVKVTRKVTVNFKDKTIPEVLNELFAKENIHYVINDKHIALYKGNERQVTLQTKKNIKGVVTDKNGEPIPGVNIIEKGNPTNGTITDVDGNFALSVSGNSVLVASYIGYNRIEIQVKDRSVVDITLSEDTQALEEVVVVGYSTQKKVNLTGSVSTVNFEEMSSRPVTDASQALSSASPGLQIMQSSGQPNAESFSYNIRGVGTLNSSSPLILVDGMEQSISMVNPSDIANVSILKDAASCAIYGNRGANGVILITTKNGTEGKISVTYDGTVSYNEPFKIVHTISDYVQYMKLMNESSNNLGNSDMFSQSSIDLWEAAKADPNGISASGYPNYVAYPNTDWWDEIYTKQWMQKHTISLNGKEKKTGYSMSFSYIDNPGIMKNTGYNRYMGRVNLYSDITDWLRVGTRTSGNVTDQEVSVTSYNGSSHINSMNTEKMVPCIYPYYDGKYGAPEGPEEDPQSHNGLWDNVLNGFDKYSQLYTEWYAQVKFLKYFTYNFDFYYQDLRRERKVSDASIGKFSFSKGAYSTGANDPSTLYTRMYYTRTNRTKLNHLLNYNQSFGIHDVSAMVGYEEETYDYRETNVSKLGLTDAAVNDLNAATTPYSTAGYGTEYAARSVFGRANYAYKSRYLLEFNLRYDGSSRFSPDYRWGAFPSFSAGWRMNEESWLKPVQWLTNLKLRASWGKLGNNAIGNYDWQSVYSAANYSTGQALTSGIAITSIANAALTWEETAVTNVGLFFCFFF
;
A
#
# COMPACT_ATOMS: atom_id res chain seq x y z
N MET A 1 29.61 49.70 9.98
CA MET A 1 29.33 48.44 9.28
C MET A 1 27.86 48.34 9.06
N TYR A 2 27.28 49.38 8.39
CA TYR A 2 25.82 49.63 8.30
C TYR A 2 25.52 50.04 6.86
N TYR A 3 25.80 49.13 5.90
CA TYR A 3 25.50 49.37 4.50
C TYR A 3 25.70 48.09 3.66
N ILE A 4 24.92 47.10 3.81
CA ILE A 4 24.62 46.04 2.78
C ILE A 4 23.50 45.15 3.37
N MET A 5 22.29 45.67 3.53
CA MET A 5 21.07 44.89 3.65
C MET A 5 19.86 45.75 3.23
N LYS A 6 19.83 46.11 1.95
CA LYS A 6 18.59 46.53 1.29
C LYS A 6 18.54 45.84 -0.07
N ASN A 7 17.42 45.18 -0.34
CA ASN A 7 17.01 44.49 -1.56
C ASN A 7 17.43 43.02 -1.69
N THR A 8 16.76 42.16 -0.93
CA THR A 8 16.39 40.86 -1.44
C THR A 8 14.92 40.64 -1.14
N PRO A 9 14.07 40.38 -2.16
CA PRO A 9 12.66 40.04 -1.92
C PRO A 9 12.59 38.73 -1.16
N CYS A 10 11.60 38.60 -0.29
CA CYS A 10 11.27 37.45 0.52
C CYS A 10 11.22 36.20 -0.38
N GLY A 11 12.33 35.50 -0.48
CA GLY A 11 12.49 34.29 -1.26
C GLY A 11 12.16 33.12 -0.34
N VAL A 12 11.09 32.41 -0.68
CA VAL A 12 10.76 31.08 -0.24
C VAL A 12 12.05 30.30 0.02
N TYR A 13 12.30 29.89 1.26
CA TYR A 13 13.36 28.98 1.64
C TYR A 13 13.13 27.63 0.96
N LYS A 14 13.57 27.50 -0.29
CA LYS A 14 13.74 26.20 -0.95
C LYS A 14 14.87 25.49 -0.23
N SER A 15 14.53 24.56 0.65
CA SER A 15 15.48 23.75 1.38
C SER A 15 16.54 23.18 0.43
N SER A 16 17.79 23.21 0.83
CA SER A 16 18.90 22.60 0.07
C SER A 16 18.67 21.11 -0.17
N TRP A 17 17.81 20.51 0.60
CA TRP A 17 17.36 19.12 0.50
C TRP A 17 16.42 18.90 -0.69
N LEU A 18 15.46 19.79 -0.96
CA LEU A 18 14.62 19.75 -2.17
C LEU A 18 15.46 19.84 -3.45
N ARG A 19 16.52 20.65 -3.46
CA ARG A 19 17.46 20.67 -4.60
C ARG A 19 18.25 19.37 -4.73
N LYS A 20 18.66 18.76 -3.60
CA LYS A 20 19.33 17.45 -3.61
C LYS A 20 18.37 16.33 -4.03
N SER A 21 17.14 16.32 -3.52
CA SER A 21 16.10 15.34 -3.92
C SER A 21 15.68 15.50 -5.38
N LEU A 22 15.51 16.73 -5.87
CA LEU A 22 15.25 17.03 -7.28
C LEU A 22 16.42 16.63 -8.18
N ASN A 23 17.65 16.79 -7.72
CA ASN A 23 18.82 16.34 -8.48
C ASN A 23 18.95 14.81 -8.47
N ILE A 24 18.66 14.14 -7.36
CA ILE A 24 18.60 12.68 -7.29
C ILE A 24 17.47 12.17 -8.19
N MET A 25 16.29 12.76 -8.15
CA MET A 25 15.18 12.41 -9.03
C MET A 25 15.49 12.66 -10.51
N ARG A 26 16.16 13.78 -10.85
CA ARG A 26 16.68 14.04 -12.20
C ARG A 26 17.70 12.99 -12.64
N CYS A 27 18.62 12.60 -11.75
CA CYS A 27 19.58 11.54 -12.04
C CYS A 27 18.87 10.19 -12.23
N VAL A 28 17.89 9.84 -11.40
CA VAL A 28 17.10 8.60 -11.53
C VAL A 28 16.29 8.61 -12.82
N ILE A 29 15.63 9.72 -13.16
CA ILE A 29 14.91 9.88 -14.43
C ILE A 29 15.87 9.82 -15.61
N LEU A 30 17.05 10.40 -15.49
CA LEU A 30 18.10 10.35 -16.54
C LEU A 30 18.63 8.92 -16.72
N PHE A 31 18.82 8.16 -15.64
CA PHE A 31 19.21 6.74 -15.68
C PHE A 31 18.10 5.84 -16.25
N ILE A 32 16.83 6.13 -15.92
CA ILE A 32 15.68 5.43 -16.51
C ILE A 32 15.54 5.79 -18.00
N LEU A 33 15.68 7.06 -18.38
CA LEU A 33 15.70 7.50 -19.77
C LEU A 33 16.88 6.93 -20.55
N LEU A 34 18.07 6.87 -19.97
CA LEU A 34 19.24 6.21 -20.58
C LEU A 34 19.02 4.70 -20.71
N GLY A 35 18.39 4.06 -19.74
CA GLY A 35 18.02 2.65 -19.79
C GLY A 35 16.95 2.36 -20.85
N THR A 36 15.95 3.23 -21.02
CA THR A 36 14.89 3.07 -22.03
C THR A 36 15.39 3.43 -23.44
N LEU A 37 16.31 4.39 -23.58
CA LEU A 37 16.93 4.71 -24.87
C LEU A 37 17.79 3.55 -25.40
N GLN A 38 18.33 2.70 -24.54
CA GLN A 38 19.01 1.46 -24.97
C GLN A 38 18.02 0.37 -25.41
N SER A 39 16.74 0.44 -25.04
CA SER A 39 15.74 -0.58 -25.37
C SER A 39 15.06 -0.39 -26.73
N PHE A 40 15.24 0.74 -27.40
CA PHE A 40 14.59 1.04 -28.68
C PHE A 40 15.48 0.92 -29.92
N ALA A 41 16.71 0.42 -29.78
CA ALA A 41 17.60 0.15 -30.89
C ALA A 41 17.82 -1.37 -31.08
N ASN A 42 16.79 -2.10 -31.43
CA ASN A 42 16.96 -3.39 -32.11
C ASN A 42 17.30 -3.17 -33.61
N LEU A 43 18.39 -2.49 -33.85
CA LEU A 43 19.14 -2.75 -35.10
C LEU A 43 19.62 -4.20 -35.00
N SER A 44 19.23 -5.01 -35.98
CA SER A 44 19.73 -6.39 -36.08
C SER A 44 21.24 -6.36 -35.85
N TYR A 45 21.78 -7.16 -34.95
CA TYR A 45 23.21 -7.21 -34.61
C TYR A 45 24.09 -7.33 -35.88
N SER A 46 23.57 -7.98 -36.93
CA SER A 46 24.23 -8.12 -38.25
C SER A 46 24.41 -6.80 -39.03
N GLN A 47 23.60 -5.77 -38.72
CA GLN A 47 23.72 -4.43 -39.34
C GLN A 47 24.66 -3.50 -38.57
N SER A 48 24.98 -3.83 -37.32
CA SER A 48 25.84 -3.01 -36.47
C SER A 48 27.33 -3.41 -36.53
N VAL A 49 27.65 -4.66 -36.94
CA VAL A 49 29.01 -5.16 -37.03
C VAL A 49 29.61 -4.85 -38.40
N LYS A 50 30.64 -4.03 -38.41
CA LYS A 50 31.40 -3.68 -39.60
C LYS A 50 32.73 -4.43 -39.63
N LEU A 51 33.10 -4.94 -40.79
CA LEU A 51 34.28 -5.76 -41.00
C LEU A 51 35.22 -5.12 -42.07
N SER A 52 36.49 -5.23 -41.76
CA SER A 52 37.57 -4.94 -42.75
C SER A 52 38.42 -6.19 -42.92
N LEU A 53 38.45 -6.71 -44.15
CA LEU A 53 39.16 -7.93 -44.52
C LEU A 53 39.91 -7.71 -45.85
N ASN A 54 41.20 -8.04 -45.87
CA ASN A 54 41.98 -8.03 -47.07
C ASN A 54 42.64 -9.41 -47.17
N MET A 55 42.19 -10.26 -48.11
CA MET A 55 42.64 -11.63 -48.28
C MET A 55 42.78 -11.93 -49.79
N GLU A 56 43.96 -12.42 -50.22
CA GLU A 56 44.25 -12.69 -51.61
C GLU A 56 44.39 -14.21 -51.87
N ASN A 57 43.73 -14.67 -52.89
CA ASN A 57 43.79 -16.08 -53.36
C ASN A 57 43.43 -17.09 -52.25
N THR A 58 42.47 -16.79 -51.40
CA THR A 58 42.06 -17.54 -50.22
C THR A 58 40.74 -18.26 -50.48
N THR A 59 40.49 -19.42 -49.89
CA THR A 59 39.21 -20.14 -50.04
C THR A 59 38.06 -19.42 -49.39
N ILE A 60 36.83 -19.58 -49.93
CA ILE A 60 35.62 -19.04 -49.31
C ILE A 60 35.48 -19.53 -47.87
N GLN A 61 35.87 -20.79 -47.61
CA GLN A 61 35.82 -21.36 -46.23
C GLN A 61 36.70 -20.58 -45.26
N GLU A 62 37.93 -20.20 -45.70
CA GLU A 62 38.83 -19.39 -44.85
C GLU A 62 38.32 -17.96 -44.67
N VAL A 63 37.67 -17.39 -45.70
CA VAL A 63 36.99 -16.07 -45.57
C VAL A 63 35.86 -16.13 -44.58
N LEU A 64 34.97 -17.14 -44.65
CA LEU A 64 33.87 -17.32 -43.73
C LEU A 64 34.36 -17.57 -42.29
N ALA A 65 35.38 -18.43 -42.10
CA ALA A 65 36.00 -18.68 -40.81
C ALA A 65 36.62 -17.39 -40.20
N THR A 66 37.24 -16.55 -41.05
CA THR A 66 37.77 -15.26 -40.59
C THR A 66 36.66 -14.28 -40.20
N ILE A 67 35.52 -14.28 -40.88
CA ILE A 67 34.33 -13.52 -40.54
C ILE A 67 33.77 -14.02 -39.21
N GLU A 68 33.64 -15.35 -39.00
CA GLU A 68 33.19 -15.92 -37.70
C GLU A 68 34.08 -15.46 -36.56
N GLN A 69 35.41 -15.54 -36.72
CA GLN A 69 36.36 -15.16 -35.67
C GLN A 69 36.31 -13.67 -35.33
N LYS A 70 36.08 -12.79 -36.31
CA LYS A 70 36.07 -11.33 -36.10
C LYS A 70 34.70 -10.76 -35.72
N SER A 71 33.62 -11.44 -36.05
CA SER A 71 32.27 -10.91 -35.88
C SER A 71 31.42 -11.66 -34.83
N GLY A 72 31.82 -12.87 -34.46
CA GLY A 72 31.03 -13.73 -33.56
C GLY A 72 29.76 -14.30 -34.20
N PHE A 73 29.64 -14.26 -35.54
CA PHE A 73 28.62 -14.98 -36.30
C PHE A 73 29.08 -16.37 -36.62
N TYR A 74 28.15 -17.32 -36.80
CA TYR A 74 28.38 -18.71 -37.14
C TYR A 74 27.70 -19.05 -38.45
N PHE A 75 28.45 -19.64 -39.41
CA PHE A 75 27.89 -20.02 -40.69
C PHE A 75 27.51 -21.49 -40.72
N THR A 76 26.31 -21.77 -41.25
CA THR A 76 25.82 -23.12 -41.49
C THR A 76 25.56 -23.26 -42.99
N TYR A 77 26.17 -24.22 -43.64
CA TYR A 77 26.03 -24.49 -45.08
C TYR A 77 26.23 -25.97 -45.41
N ASN A 78 25.58 -26.39 -46.51
CA ASN A 78 25.81 -27.73 -47.05
C ASN A 78 26.96 -27.69 -48.08
N LEU A 79 28.00 -28.49 -47.86
CA LEU A 79 29.19 -28.57 -48.70
C LEU A 79 28.90 -28.97 -50.16
N GLU A 80 27.80 -29.68 -50.41
CA GLU A 80 27.37 -30.05 -51.78
C GLU A 80 26.71 -28.88 -52.52
N GLN A 81 26.15 -27.93 -51.79
CA GLN A 81 25.41 -26.78 -52.35
C GLN A 81 26.28 -25.53 -52.45
N VAL A 82 27.17 -25.29 -51.50
CA VAL A 82 28.05 -24.12 -51.43
C VAL A 82 29.50 -24.56 -51.69
N LYS A 83 30.07 -24.18 -52.82
CA LYS A 83 31.48 -24.55 -53.20
C LYS A 83 32.47 -23.71 -52.40
N VAL A 84 32.68 -24.03 -51.14
CA VAL A 84 33.52 -23.27 -50.20
C VAL A 84 35.04 -23.41 -50.49
N THR A 85 35.48 -24.39 -51.33
CA THR A 85 36.84 -24.59 -51.70
C THR A 85 37.29 -23.63 -52.80
N ARG A 86 36.42 -22.89 -53.45
CA ARG A 86 36.72 -21.87 -54.44
C ARG A 86 37.59 -20.78 -53.84
N LYS A 87 38.67 -20.39 -54.55
CA LYS A 87 39.52 -19.29 -54.15
C LYS A 87 38.98 -17.94 -54.63
N VAL A 88 39.02 -16.98 -53.72
CA VAL A 88 38.58 -15.59 -53.92
C VAL A 88 39.62 -14.61 -53.39
N THR A 89 39.69 -13.45 -54.05
CA THR A 89 40.41 -12.30 -53.51
C THR A 89 39.35 -11.29 -53.01
N VAL A 90 39.39 -10.94 -51.74
CA VAL A 90 38.42 -10.00 -51.10
C VAL A 90 39.15 -8.85 -50.44
N ASN A 91 38.62 -7.65 -50.65
CA ASN A 91 39.10 -6.45 -50.01
C ASN A 91 37.91 -5.65 -49.51
N PHE A 92 37.48 -5.93 -48.30
CA PHE A 92 36.36 -5.24 -47.64
C PHE A 92 36.91 -4.22 -46.66
N LYS A 93 36.41 -3.00 -46.73
CA LYS A 93 36.76 -1.91 -45.79
C LYS A 93 35.48 -1.37 -45.17
N ASP A 94 35.33 -1.57 -43.85
CA ASP A 94 34.23 -1.01 -43.03
C ASP A 94 32.83 -1.38 -43.53
N LYS A 95 32.62 -2.65 -44.00
CA LYS A 95 31.36 -3.18 -44.53
C LYS A 95 30.60 -4.02 -43.50
N THR A 96 29.28 -3.94 -43.56
CA THR A 96 28.39 -4.79 -42.73
C THR A 96 28.38 -6.24 -43.22
N ILE A 97 27.97 -7.18 -42.35
CA ILE A 97 27.86 -8.61 -42.70
C ILE A 97 26.99 -8.84 -43.94
N PRO A 98 25.78 -8.23 -44.09
CA PRO A 98 24.98 -8.36 -45.31
C PRO A 98 25.70 -7.86 -46.56
N GLU A 99 26.40 -6.73 -46.47
CA GLU A 99 27.16 -6.18 -47.62
C GLU A 99 28.31 -7.11 -48.03
N VAL A 100 29.03 -7.66 -47.05
CA VAL A 100 30.13 -8.62 -47.29
C VAL A 100 29.61 -9.88 -47.97
N LEU A 101 28.51 -10.47 -47.49
CA LEU A 101 27.92 -11.67 -48.04
C LEU A 101 27.35 -11.45 -49.45
N ASN A 102 26.67 -10.32 -49.67
CA ASN A 102 26.16 -9.95 -50.99
C ASN A 102 27.29 -9.81 -52.03
N GLU A 103 28.42 -9.22 -51.65
CA GLU A 103 29.55 -9.06 -52.54
C GLU A 103 30.34 -10.39 -52.76
N LEU A 104 30.50 -11.18 -51.70
CA LEU A 104 31.17 -12.49 -51.75
C LEU A 104 30.42 -13.47 -52.64
N PHE A 105 29.11 -13.46 -52.68
CA PHE A 105 28.26 -14.36 -53.44
C PHE A 105 27.54 -13.71 -54.63
N ALA A 106 27.89 -12.46 -55.01
CA ALA A 106 27.23 -11.68 -56.06
C ALA A 106 27.15 -12.37 -57.44
N LYS A 107 28.03 -13.31 -57.70
CA LYS A 107 28.13 -14.06 -58.98
C LYS A 107 27.59 -15.50 -58.88
N GLU A 108 27.06 -15.88 -57.73
CA GLU A 108 26.59 -17.23 -57.45
C GLU A 108 25.13 -17.15 -56.95
N ASN A 109 24.35 -18.17 -57.34
CA ASN A 109 22.96 -18.25 -56.86
C ASN A 109 22.91 -18.80 -55.42
N ILE A 110 23.65 -18.16 -54.52
CA ILE A 110 23.71 -18.47 -53.08
C ILE A 110 23.00 -17.34 -52.30
N HIS A 111 22.00 -17.73 -51.57
CA HIS A 111 21.22 -16.87 -50.71
C HIS A 111 21.57 -17.14 -49.23
N TYR A 112 21.27 -16.21 -48.35
CA TYR A 112 21.49 -16.38 -46.92
C TYR A 112 20.28 -15.89 -46.10
N VAL A 113 20.12 -16.50 -44.94
CA VAL A 113 19.18 -16.06 -43.92
C VAL A 113 19.95 -15.85 -42.60
N ILE A 114 19.79 -14.69 -42.01
CA ILE A 114 20.40 -14.33 -40.72
C ILE A 114 19.36 -14.47 -39.62
N ASN A 115 19.61 -15.31 -38.63
CA ASN A 115 18.78 -15.48 -37.46
C ASN A 115 19.66 -15.33 -36.21
N ASP A 116 19.60 -14.18 -35.54
CA ASP A 116 20.47 -13.76 -34.43
C ASP A 116 21.96 -13.82 -34.87
N LYS A 117 22.78 -14.69 -34.32
CA LYS A 117 24.19 -14.88 -34.66
C LYS A 117 24.44 -16.02 -35.61
N HIS A 118 23.44 -16.68 -36.16
CA HIS A 118 23.56 -17.79 -37.10
C HIS A 118 23.16 -17.36 -38.49
N ILE A 119 24.02 -17.66 -39.45
CA ILE A 119 23.84 -17.37 -40.87
C ILE A 119 23.80 -18.69 -41.65
N ALA A 120 22.65 -18.99 -42.27
CA ALA A 120 22.47 -20.16 -43.09
C ALA A 120 22.64 -19.77 -44.57
N LEU A 121 23.59 -20.46 -45.30
CA LEU A 121 23.81 -20.27 -46.73
C LEU A 121 23.16 -21.43 -47.50
N TYR A 122 22.43 -21.13 -48.57
CA TYR A 122 21.77 -22.13 -49.39
C TYR A 122 21.78 -21.73 -50.87
N LYS A 123 21.81 -22.73 -51.77
CA LYS A 123 21.69 -22.51 -53.19
C LYS A 123 20.24 -22.65 -53.61
N GLY A 124 19.67 -21.63 -54.27
CA GLY A 124 18.27 -21.69 -54.70
C GLY A 124 18.06 -20.92 -55.98
N ASN A 125 17.33 -21.50 -56.91
CA ASN A 125 16.48 -20.73 -57.80
C ASN A 125 15.40 -20.11 -56.93
N GLU A 126 14.78 -18.97 -57.32
CA GLU A 126 13.55 -18.42 -56.79
C GLU A 126 12.45 -19.51 -56.81
N ARG A 127 12.59 -20.52 -56.01
CA ARG A 127 11.47 -21.28 -55.51
C ARG A 127 11.15 -20.60 -54.20
N GLN A 128 10.17 -19.66 -54.32
CA GLN A 128 9.11 -19.62 -53.37
C GLN A 128 9.53 -20.36 -52.09
N VAL A 129 10.05 -19.62 -51.11
CA VAL A 129 9.44 -19.80 -49.76
C VAL A 129 7.97 -19.85 -50.13
N THR A 130 7.38 -21.05 -50.18
CA THR A 130 5.98 -21.23 -50.28
C THR A 130 5.49 -20.39 -49.12
N LEU A 131 4.97 -19.23 -49.42
CA LEU A 131 3.96 -18.63 -48.62
C LEU A 131 3.02 -19.80 -48.39
N GLN A 132 3.17 -20.49 -47.23
CA GLN A 132 2.18 -21.45 -46.81
C GLN A 132 0.91 -20.66 -46.90
N THR A 133 0.07 -20.98 -47.87
CA THR A 133 -1.18 -20.29 -48.12
C THR A 133 -1.91 -20.29 -46.82
N LYS A 134 -1.92 -19.12 -46.16
CA LYS A 134 -2.64 -18.96 -44.89
C LYS A 134 -4.04 -19.36 -45.20
N LYS A 135 -4.52 -20.41 -44.57
CA LYS A 135 -5.89 -20.91 -44.74
C LYS A 135 -6.75 -20.24 -43.65
N ASN A 136 -7.84 -19.64 -44.04
CA ASN A 136 -8.82 -19.12 -43.10
C ASN A 136 -9.60 -20.31 -42.54
N ILE A 137 -9.39 -20.55 -41.25
CA ILE A 137 -10.13 -21.54 -40.45
C ILE A 137 -11.26 -20.84 -39.75
N LYS A 138 -12.44 -21.44 -39.84
CA LYS A 138 -13.62 -21.02 -39.07
C LYS A 138 -14.09 -22.20 -38.22
N GLY A 139 -14.79 -21.91 -37.14
CA GLY A 139 -15.38 -22.94 -36.30
C GLY A 139 -16.16 -22.35 -35.14
N VAL A 140 -16.81 -23.22 -34.40
CA VAL A 140 -17.54 -22.85 -33.18
C VAL A 140 -16.88 -23.52 -31.99
N VAL A 141 -16.80 -22.82 -30.91
CA VAL A 141 -16.36 -23.37 -29.62
C VAL A 141 -17.58 -23.58 -28.74
N THR A 142 -17.78 -24.82 -28.30
CA THR A 142 -18.89 -25.21 -27.43
C THR A 142 -18.40 -25.92 -26.19
N ASP A 143 -19.23 -25.99 -25.17
CA ASP A 143 -19.06 -26.91 -24.05
C ASP A 143 -19.47 -28.35 -24.39
N LYS A 144 -19.43 -29.26 -23.41
CA LYS A 144 -19.85 -30.67 -23.58
C LYS A 144 -21.35 -30.82 -23.83
N ASN A 145 -22.18 -29.84 -23.50
CA ASN A 145 -23.61 -29.83 -23.68
C ASN A 145 -24.01 -29.22 -25.02
N GLY A 146 -23.04 -28.70 -25.80
CA GLY A 146 -23.25 -28.06 -27.07
C GLY A 146 -23.58 -26.56 -26.97
N GLU A 147 -23.46 -25.95 -25.79
CA GLU A 147 -23.64 -24.51 -25.60
C GLU A 147 -22.42 -23.73 -26.09
N PRO A 148 -22.61 -22.63 -26.87
CA PRO A 148 -21.50 -21.85 -27.37
C PRO A 148 -20.76 -21.09 -26.22
N ILE A 149 -19.42 -21.06 -26.27
CA ILE A 149 -18.60 -20.37 -25.28
C ILE A 149 -18.01 -19.10 -25.88
N PRO A 150 -18.48 -17.91 -25.50
CA PRO A 150 -17.92 -16.65 -25.94
C PRO A 150 -16.60 -16.33 -25.20
N GLY A 151 -15.69 -15.59 -25.85
CA GLY A 151 -14.47 -15.11 -25.21
C GLY A 151 -13.33 -16.12 -25.11
N VAL A 152 -13.44 -17.28 -25.76
CA VAL A 152 -12.35 -18.29 -25.83
C VAL A 152 -11.20 -17.76 -26.65
N ASN A 153 -9.99 -17.75 -26.06
CA ASN A 153 -8.78 -17.37 -26.76
C ASN A 153 -8.24 -18.55 -27.59
N ILE A 154 -8.06 -18.33 -28.90
CA ILE A 154 -7.58 -19.31 -29.86
C ILE A 154 -6.30 -18.76 -30.50
N ILE A 155 -5.17 -19.43 -30.31
CA ILE A 155 -3.87 -19.03 -30.86
C ILE A 155 -3.23 -20.14 -31.70
N GLU A 156 -2.42 -19.77 -32.66
CA GLU A 156 -1.59 -20.70 -33.41
C GLU A 156 -0.36 -21.10 -32.56
N LYS A 157 -0.18 -22.40 -32.31
CA LYS A 157 0.97 -22.93 -31.54
C LYS A 157 2.29 -22.56 -32.20
N GLY A 158 3.16 -21.90 -31.45
CA GLY A 158 4.46 -21.43 -31.98
C GLY A 158 4.41 -20.00 -32.56
N ASN A 159 3.23 -19.41 -32.71
CA ASN A 159 3.03 -18.02 -33.12
C ASN A 159 2.00 -17.31 -32.23
N PRO A 160 2.36 -16.91 -31.01
CA PRO A 160 1.41 -16.36 -30.02
C PRO A 160 0.82 -15.00 -30.42
N THR A 161 1.36 -14.35 -31.47
CA THR A 161 0.79 -13.11 -32.01
C THR A 161 -0.31 -13.36 -33.03
N ASN A 162 -0.49 -14.59 -33.50
CA ASN A 162 -1.54 -14.99 -34.43
C ASN A 162 -2.65 -15.70 -33.64
N GLY A 163 -3.67 -14.95 -33.23
CA GLY A 163 -4.80 -15.46 -32.43
C GLY A 163 -6.07 -14.67 -32.66
N THR A 164 -7.18 -15.21 -32.17
CA THR A 164 -8.52 -14.63 -32.19
C THR A 164 -9.28 -15.00 -30.93
N ILE A 165 -10.42 -14.33 -30.69
CA ILE A 165 -11.33 -14.62 -29.58
C ILE A 165 -12.70 -14.97 -30.17
N THR A 166 -13.42 -15.92 -29.54
CA THR A 166 -14.79 -16.29 -29.96
C THR A 166 -15.77 -15.17 -29.69
N ASP A 167 -16.74 -15.00 -30.60
CA ASP A 167 -17.88 -14.09 -30.47
C ASP A 167 -18.95 -14.63 -29.50
N VAL A 168 -20.08 -13.91 -29.37
CA VAL A 168 -21.20 -14.28 -28.46
C VAL A 168 -21.86 -15.61 -28.80
N ASP A 169 -21.76 -16.07 -30.04
CA ASP A 169 -22.26 -17.35 -30.53
C ASP A 169 -21.20 -18.44 -30.60
N GLY A 170 -20.00 -18.18 -29.95
CA GLY A 170 -18.88 -19.10 -29.92
C GLY A 170 -18.10 -19.22 -31.23
N ASN A 171 -18.39 -18.41 -32.26
CA ASN A 171 -17.72 -18.52 -33.57
C ASN A 171 -16.34 -17.86 -33.52
N PHE A 172 -15.42 -18.41 -34.27
CA PHE A 172 -14.13 -17.82 -34.51
C PHE A 172 -13.66 -17.92 -35.96
N ALA A 173 -12.78 -17.05 -36.38
CA ALA A 173 -12.06 -17.11 -37.64
C ALA A 173 -10.62 -16.73 -37.43
N LEU A 174 -9.68 -17.56 -37.93
CA LEU A 174 -8.25 -17.36 -37.80
C LEU A 174 -7.50 -17.81 -39.04
N SER A 175 -6.59 -17.01 -39.53
CA SER A 175 -5.76 -17.32 -40.70
C SER A 175 -4.47 -17.99 -40.25
N VAL A 176 -4.32 -19.30 -40.53
CA VAL A 176 -3.18 -20.12 -40.05
C VAL A 176 -2.51 -20.89 -41.16
N SER A 177 -1.31 -21.40 -40.94
CA SER A 177 -0.61 -22.27 -41.83
C SER A 177 -1.30 -23.66 -41.93
N GLY A 178 -1.33 -24.30 -43.09
CA GLY A 178 -2.13 -25.51 -43.36
C GLY A 178 -1.92 -26.70 -42.40
N ASN A 179 -0.78 -26.83 -41.76
CA ASN A 179 -0.45 -27.88 -40.79
C ASN A 179 -0.33 -27.37 -39.34
N SER A 180 -0.91 -26.19 -39.03
CA SER A 180 -0.81 -25.58 -37.71
C SER A 180 -1.60 -26.35 -36.65
N VAL A 181 -1.19 -26.18 -35.40
CA VAL A 181 -1.94 -26.61 -34.20
C VAL A 181 -2.57 -25.37 -33.60
N LEU A 182 -3.90 -25.41 -33.43
CA LEU A 182 -4.62 -24.39 -32.66
C LEU A 182 -4.59 -24.76 -31.19
N VAL A 183 -4.44 -23.77 -30.37
CA VAL A 183 -4.52 -23.85 -28.90
C VAL A 183 -5.73 -23.05 -28.49
N ALA A 184 -6.75 -23.68 -27.99
CA ALA A 184 -7.93 -23.02 -27.39
C ALA A 184 -7.80 -23.04 -25.87
N SER A 185 -8.03 -21.88 -25.25
CA SER A 185 -7.98 -21.71 -23.80
C SER A 185 -9.04 -20.74 -23.33
N TYR A 186 -9.73 -21.09 -22.26
CA TYR A 186 -10.71 -20.25 -21.57
C TYR A 186 -10.67 -20.49 -20.07
N ILE A 187 -11.01 -19.47 -19.28
CA ILE A 187 -11.01 -19.57 -17.81
C ILE A 187 -12.08 -20.58 -17.39
N GLY A 188 -11.70 -21.56 -16.57
CA GLY A 188 -12.60 -22.64 -16.12
C GLY A 188 -12.69 -23.84 -17.08
N TYR A 189 -11.94 -23.86 -18.17
CA TYR A 189 -11.91 -24.96 -19.13
C TYR A 189 -10.49 -25.49 -19.37
N ASN A 190 -10.39 -26.79 -19.63
CA ASN A 190 -9.13 -27.42 -19.97
C ASN A 190 -8.60 -26.89 -21.32
N ARG A 191 -7.35 -26.44 -21.34
CA ARG A 191 -6.66 -26.07 -22.55
C ARG A 191 -6.58 -27.26 -23.50
N ILE A 192 -6.97 -27.06 -24.77
CA ILE A 192 -6.95 -28.11 -25.78
C ILE A 192 -6.06 -27.69 -26.96
N GLU A 193 -5.34 -28.67 -27.53
CA GLU A 193 -4.54 -28.50 -28.74
C GLU A 193 -5.14 -29.31 -29.89
N ILE A 194 -5.42 -28.66 -31.02
CA ILE A 194 -6.11 -29.26 -32.16
C ILE A 194 -5.29 -29.04 -33.42
N GLN A 195 -4.93 -30.13 -34.09
CA GLN A 195 -4.26 -30.04 -35.37
C GLN A 195 -5.26 -29.68 -36.48
N VAL A 196 -4.95 -28.65 -37.26
CA VAL A 196 -5.83 -28.17 -38.35
C VAL A 196 -5.95 -29.18 -39.52
N LYS A 197 -4.90 -29.85 -39.92
CA LYS A 197 -4.90 -30.90 -40.98
C LYS A 197 -5.81 -30.55 -42.15
N ASP A 198 -5.47 -29.73 -43.04
CA ASP A 198 -6.22 -29.36 -44.25
C ASP A 198 -7.73 -29.01 -44.09
N ARG A 199 -8.26 -28.97 -42.87
CA ARG A 199 -9.68 -28.58 -42.58
C ARG A 199 -9.84 -27.06 -42.70
N SER A 200 -11.00 -26.64 -43.23
CA SER A 200 -11.38 -25.21 -43.23
C SER A 200 -12.38 -24.86 -42.11
N VAL A 201 -12.98 -25.90 -41.53
CA VAL A 201 -13.84 -25.74 -40.35
C VAL A 201 -13.30 -26.64 -39.26
N VAL A 202 -13.13 -26.06 -38.05
CA VAL A 202 -12.59 -26.74 -36.88
C VAL A 202 -13.45 -26.36 -35.68
N ASP A 203 -14.45 -27.21 -35.39
CA ASP A 203 -15.25 -27.04 -34.18
C ASP A 203 -14.47 -27.58 -32.98
N ILE A 204 -14.60 -26.89 -31.87
CA ILE A 204 -13.84 -27.16 -30.67
C ILE A 204 -14.81 -27.36 -29.51
N THR A 205 -14.73 -28.51 -28.85
CA THR A 205 -15.48 -28.75 -27.63
C THR A 205 -14.52 -28.64 -26.44
N LEU A 206 -14.71 -27.65 -25.60
CA LEU A 206 -13.98 -27.51 -24.37
C LEU A 206 -14.61 -28.34 -23.26
N SER A 207 -13.82 -29.04 -22.54
CA SER A 207 -14.22 -29.68 -21.28
C SER A 207 -13.93 -28.73 -20.12
N GLU A 208 -14.90 -28.55 -19.25
CA GLU A 208 -14.66 -27.82 -18.01
C GLU A 208 -13.45 -28.38 -17.29
N ASP A 209 -12.62 -27.48 -16.81
CA ASP A 209 -11.55 -27.84 -15.90
C ASP A 209 -12.17 -28.10 -14.54
N THR A 210 -12.55 -29.37 -14.32
CA THR A 210 -13.03 -29.85 -13.01
C THR A 210 -11.93 -29.86 -11.96
N GLN A 211 -10.69 -29.61 -12.33
CA GLN A 211 -9.68 -29.06 -11.44
C GLN A 211 -9.90 -27.54 -11.36
N ALA A 212 -11.00 -27.12 -10.70
CA ALA A 212 -11.09 -25.76 -10.19
C ALA A 212 -9.75 -25.47 -9.55
N LEU A 213 -9.04 -24.41 -10.01
CA LEU A 213 -7.82 -23.91 -9.38
C LEU A 213 -8.08 -23.95 -7.88
N GLU A 214 -7.50 -24.93 -7.18
CA GLU A 214 -7.75 -25.15 -5.75
C GLU A 214 -7.29 -23.88 -5.06
N GLU A 215 -8.23 -22.97 -4.82
CA GLU A 215 -7.95 -21.69 -4.17
C GLU A 215 -7.27 -21.96 -2.85
N VAL A 216 -6.02 -21.55 -2.76
CA VAL A 216 -5.18 -21.72 -1.59
C VAL A 216 -5.23 -20.44 -0.78
N VAL A 217 -5.53 -20.56 0.50
CA VAL A 217 -5.64 -19.44 1.43
C VAL A 217 -4.49 -19.49 2.43
N VAL A 218 -3.89 -18.34 2.70
CA VAL A 218 -2.92 -18.21 3.80
C VAL A 218 -3.69 -18.19 5.12
N VAL A 219 -3.44 -19.18 5.97
CA VAL A 219 -4.04 -19.29 7.31
C VAL A 219 -2.95 -19.61 8.32
N GLY A 220 -2.65 -18.67 9.17
CA GLY A 220 -1.53 -18.78 10.08
C GLY A 220 -0.20 -18.68 9.32
N TYR A 221 0.71 -19.52 9.68
CA TYR A 221 2.04 -19.64 9.06
C TYR A 221 2.09 -20.70 7.95
N SER A 222 0.92 -21.07 7.38
CA SER A 222 0.81 -22.10 6.35
C SER A 222 -0.26 -21.75 5.32
N THR A 223 -0.16 -22.35 4.14
CA THR A 223 -1.19 -22.28 3.12
C THR A 223 -2.08 -23.52 3.18
N GLN A 224 -3.39 -23.34 3.08
CA GLN A 224 -4.36 -24.43 3.07
C GLN A 224 -5.32 -24.27 1.88
N LYS A 225 -5.82 -25.39 1.36
CA LYS A 225 -6.89 -25.37 0.34
C LYS A 225 -8.16 -24.77 0.96
N LYS A 226 -8.77 -23.79 0.33
CA LYS A 226 -9.99 -23.13 0.82
C LYS A 226 -11.11 -24.12 1.16
N VAL A 227 -11.25 -25.15 0.37
CA VAL A 227 -12.25 -26.21 0.58
C VAL A 227 -12.03 -27.00 1.88
N ASN A 228 -10.78 -27.10 2.35
CA ASN A 228 -10.41 -27.85 3.56
C ASN A 228 -10.41 -26.99 4.85
N LEU A 229 -10.63 -25.69 4.73
CA LEU A 229 -10.71 -24.83 5.89
C LEU A 229 -11.92 -25.17 6.76
N THR A 230 -11.69 -25.39 8.04
CA THR A 230 -12.74 -25.63 9.05
C THR A 230 -13.13 -24.35 9.79
N GLY A 231 -12.27 -23.36 9.79
CA GLY A 231 -12.51 -22.04 10.37
C GLY A 231 -13.28 -21.07 9.48
N SER A 232 -13.68 -19.93 10.08
CA SER A 232 -14.38 -18.85 9.37
C SER A 232 -13.38 -17.86 8.79
N VAL A 233 -12.98 -18.10 7.56
CA VAL A 233 -12.04 -17.26 6.82
C VAL A 233 -12.73 -16.66 5.60
N SER A 234 -12.54 -15.35 5.39
CA SER A 234 -12.89 -14.68 4.13
C SER A 234 -11.63 -14.23 3.43
N THR A 235 -11.59 -14.45 2.13
CA THR A 235 -10.54 -13.95 1.25
C THR A 235 -11.07 -12.82 0.41
N VAL A 236 -10.28 -11.78 0.24
CA VAL A 236 -10.59 -10.63 -0.60
C VAL A 236 -9.52 -10.57 -1.69
N ASN A 237 -9.95 -10.69 -2.94
CA ASN A 237 -9.09 -10.42 -4.09
C ASN A 237 -8.89 -8.90 -4.18
N PHE A 238 -7.68 -8.45 -3.86
CA PHE A 238 -7.41 -7.02 -3.78
C PHE A 238 -7.26 -6.36 -5.16
N GLU A 239 -6.96 -7.14 -6.20
CA GLU A 239 -6.82 -6.64 -7.57
C GLU A 239 -8.15 -6.04 -8.09
N GLU A 240 -9.28 -6.67 -7.79
CA GLU A 240 -10.62 -6.15 -8.15
C GLU A 240 -10.96 -4.84 -7.42
N MET A 241 -10.40 -4.63 -6.24
CA MET A 241 -10.64 -3.44 -5.42
C MET A 241 -9.68 -2.29 -5.72
N SER A 242 -8.53 -2.59 -6.33
CA SER A 242 -7.50 -1.60 -6.68
C SER A 242 -7.96 -0.62 -7.77
N SER A 243 -9.05 -0.92 -8.47
CA SER A 243 -9.68 -0.01 -9.46
C SER A 243 -10.25 1.26 -8.84
N ARG A 244 -10.47 1.28 -7.51
CA ARG A 244 -10.91 2.50 -6.81
C ARG A 244 -9.73 3.44 -6.60
N PRO A 245 -9.89 4.76 -6.83
CA PRO A 245 -8.82 5.75 -6.61
C PRO A 245 -8.63 6.03 -5.11
N VAL A 246 -8.17 5.03 -4.35
CA VAL A 246 -7.93 5.15 -2.91
C VAL A 246 -6.45 5.36 -2.61
N THR A 247 -6.16 6.20 -1.62
CA THR A 247 -4.80 6.44 -1.11
C THR A 247 -4.41 5.44 -0.03
N ASP A 248 -5.41 4.88 0.67
CA ASP A 248 -5.25 3.96 1.79
C ASP A 248 -5.94 2.63 1.49
N ALA A 249 -5.22 1.53 1.72
CA ALA A 249 -5.77 0.19 1.51
C ALA A 249 -6.94 -0.13 2.48
N SER A 250 -7.07 0.58 3.61
CA SER A 250 -8.21 0.46 4.52
C SER A 250 -9.52 0.89 3.88
N GLN A 251 -9.49 1.95 3.07
CA GLN A 251 -10.66 2.43 2.32
C GLN A 251 -11.12 1.39 1.30
N ALA A 252 -10.16 0.73 0.63
CA ALA A 252 -10.47 -0.34 -0.31
C ALA A 252 -11.13 -1.55 0.40
N LEU A 253 -10.68 -1.89 1.61
CA LEU A 253 -11.22 -3.01 2.39
C LEU A 253 -12.59 -2.73 3.03
N SER A 254 -13.01 -1.48 3.10
CA SER A 254 -14.34 -1.12 3.59
C SER A 254 -15.41 -1.79 2.75
N SER A 255 -16.29 -2.56 3.37
CA SER A 255 -17.33 -3.37 2.72
C SER A 255 -16.84 -4.59 1.92
N ALA A 256 -15.53 -4.93 1.98
CA ALA A 256 -14.96 -6.04 1.23
C ALA A 256 -15.36 -7.42 1.76
N SER A 257 -15.79 -7.50 3.00
CA SER A 257 -16.09 -8.80 3.62
C SER A 257 -17.21 -8.67 4.67
N PRO A 258 -18.23 -9.57 4.64
CA PRO A 258 -19.24 -9.60 5.68
C PRO A 258 -18.61 -9.78 7.07
N GLY A 259 -19.07 -8.98 8.05
CA GLY A 259 -18.58 -9.02 9.43
C GLY A 259 -17.26 -8.30 9.69
N LEU A 260 -16.62 -7.70 8.68
CA LEU A 260 -15.57 -6.70 8.84
C LEU A 260 -16.20 -5.30 8.75
N GLN A 261 -16.08 -4.53 9.80
CA GLN A 261 -16.50 -3.14 9.86
C GLN A 261 -15.25 -2.26 9.91
N ILE A 262 -15.15 -1.33 8.98
CA ILE A 262 -14.10 -0.30 8.96
C ILE A 262 -14.79 1.05 8.98
N MET A 263 -14.51 1.83 10.01
CA MET A 263 -15.02 3.18 10.15
C MET A 263 -13.86 4.16 10.05
N GLN A 264 -14.04 5.17 9.24
CA GLN A 264 -13.13 6.29 9.11
C GLN A 264 -13.71 7.46 9.90
N SER A 265 -12.99 7.94 10.92
CA SER A 265 -13.46 9.01 11.80
C SER A 265 -13.01 10.41 11.35
N SER A 266 -12.04 10.49 10.43
CA SER A 266 -11.52 11.74 9.89
C SER A 266 -11.25 11.60 8.40
N GLY A 267 -11.48 12.64 7.63
CA GLY A 267 -11.08 12.76 6.23
C GLY A 267 -9.74 13.46 6.04
N GLN A 268 -9.06 13.86 7.13
CA GLN A 268 -7.78 14.54 7.05
C GLN A 268 -6.71 13.61 6.48
N PRO A 269 -5.99 14.02 5.44
CA PRO A 269 -4.91 13.21 4.85
C PRO A 269 -3.87 12.77 5.88
N ASN A 270 -3.47 11.49 5.85
CA ASN A 270 -2.55 10.83 6.80
C ASN A 270 -3.01 10.80 8.28
N ALA A 271 -4.24 11.23 8.55
CA ALA A 271 -4.85 11.20 9.89
C ALA A 271 -6.30 10.68 9.84
N GLU A 272 -6.58 9.77 8.90
CA GLU A 272 -7.93 9.24 8.63
C GLU A 272 -8.52 8.47 9.80
N SER A 273 -7.72 8.02 10.75
CA SER A 273 -8.14 7.32 11.98
C SER A 273 -9.15 6.21 11.71
N PHE A 274 -8.67 5.14 11.05
CA PHE A 274 -9.50 3.97 10.80
C PHE A 274 -9.64 3.12 12.07
N SER A 275 -10.88 2.77 12.40
CA SER A 275 -11.18 1.75 13.39
C SER A 275 -11.69 0.49 12.70
N TYR A 276 -11.18 -0.65 13.15
CA TYR A 276 -11.48 -1.96 12.58
C TYR A 276 -12.16 -2.81 13.61
N ASN A 277 -13.28 -3.46 13.24
CA ASN A 277 -13.97 -4.41 14.10
C ASN A 277 -14.36 -5.65 13.29
N ILE A 278 -14.16 -6.81 13.85
CA ILE A 278 -14.58 -8.08 13.27
C ILE A 278 -15.65 -8.69 14.16
N ARG A 279 -16.89 -8.77 13.65
CA ARG A 279 -18.08 -9.29 14.35
C ARG A 279 -18.46 -8.52 15.62
N GLY A 280 -18.07 -7.23 15.70
CA GLY A 280 -18.41 -6.35 16.83
C GLY A 280 -17.36 -6.33 17.93
N VAL A 281 -17.69 -5.68 19.05
CA VAL A 281 -16.82 -5.47 20.21
C VAL A 281 -17.07 -6.56 21.24
N GLY A 282 -16.06 -7.34 21.59
CA GLY A 282 -16.14 -8.47 22.52
C GLY A 282 -15.28 -8.31 23.78
N THR A 283 -14.66 -7.14 24.01
CA THR A 283 -13.74 -6.88 25.12
C THR A 283 -13.97 -5.48 25.70
N LEU A 284 -13.63 -5.29 26.96
CA LEU A 284 -13.60 -3.97 27.61
C LEU A 284 -12.34 -3.17 27.30
N ASN A 285 -11.33 -3.84 26.72
CA ASN A 285 -10.07 -3.26 26.28
C ASN A 285 -10.11 -2.91 24.77
N SER A 286 -8.97 -2.83 24.10
CA SER A 286 -8.91 -2.60 22.67
C SER A 286 -9.59 -3.73 21.90
N SER A 287 -10.59 -3.42 21.06
CA SER A 287 -11.29 -4.36 20.17
C SER A 287 -10.69 -4.46 18.78
N SER A 288 -9.57 -3.80 18.51
CA SER A 288 -8.93 -3.80 17.20
C SER A 288 -8.37 -5.18 16.86
N PRO A 289 -8.61 -5.70 15.64
CA PRO A 289 -8.01 -6.93 15.18
C PRO A 289 -6.50 -6.80 15.00
N LEU A 290 -5.81 -7.91 15.06
CA LEU A 290 -4.40 -7.98 14.70
C LEU A 290 -4.25 -7.85 13.17
N ILE A 291 -3.44 -6.90 12.72
CA ILE A 291 -3.16 -6.69 11.31
C ILE A 291 -1.72 -7.10 11.03
N LEU A 292 -1.55 -8.07 10.14
CA LEU A 292 -0.25 -8.57 9.75
C LEU A 292 -0.02 -8.38 8.25
N VAL A 293 1.10 -7.79 7.89
CA VAL A 293 1.58 -7.68 6.51
C VAL A 293 2.80 -8.58 6.38
N ASP A 294 2.67 -9.62 5.56
CA ASP A 294 3.70 -10.68 5.40
C ASP A 294 4.19 -11.27 6.73
N GLY A 295 3.31 -11.39 7.73
CA GLY A 295 3.62 -11.94 9.06
C GLY A 295 4.08 -10.93 10.10
N MET A 296 4.27 -9.66 9.74
CA MET A 296 4.68 -8.58 10.64
C MET A 296 3.52 -7.63 10.94
N GLU A 297 3.35 -7.24 12.20
CA GLU A 297 2.36 -6.24 12.59
C GLU A 297 2.71 -4.87 12.02
N GLN A 298 1.80 -4.35 11.21
CA GLN A 298 1.97 -3.10 10.49
C GLN A 298 0.63 -2.42 10.26
N SER A 299 0.60 -1.08 10.19
CA SER A 299 -0.59 -0.36 9.75
C SER A 299 -0.89 -0.61 8.27
N ILE A 300 -2.15 -0.85 7.94
CA ILE A 300 -2.61 -1.01 6.55
C ILE A 300 -2.34 0.27 5.74
N SER A 301 -2.52 1.44 6.36
CA SER A 301 -2.31 2.75 5.72
C SER A 301 -0.89 2.98 5.20
N MET A 302 0.07 2.17 5.68
CA MET A 302 1.47 2.23 5.25
C MET A 302 1.82 1.20 4.17
N VAL A 303 0.83 0.52 3.63
CA VAL A 303 0.99 -0.44 2.53
C VAL A 303 0.41 0.15 1.26
N ASN A 304 1.22 0.21 0.20
CA ASN A 304 0.68 0.63 -1.09
C ASN A 304 -0.36 -0.39 -1.57
N PRO A 305 -1.60 0.04 -1.88
CA PRO A 305 -2.63 -0.85 -2.42
C PRO A 305 -2.17 -1.70 -3.60
N SER A 306 -1.36 -1.14 -4.50
CA SER A 306 -0.83 -1.86 -5.67
C SER A 306 0.13 -3.01 -5.34
N ASP A 307 0.70 -3.05 -4.12
CA ASP A 307 1.60 -4.11 -3.67
C ASP A 307 0.85 -5.31 -3.07
N ILE A 308 -0.44 -5.18 -2.76
CA ILE A 308 -1.23 -6.21 -2.11
C ILE A 308 -1.64 -7.27 -3.14
N ALA A 309 -1.38 -8.53 -2.83
CA ALA A 309 -1.82 -9.67 -3.63
C ALA A 309 -3.16 -10.22 -3.12
N ASN A 310 -3.27 -10.41 -1.79
CA ASN A 310 -4.46 -11.01 -1.18
C ASN A 310 -4.63 -10.53 0.26
N VAL A 311 -5.88 -10.46 0.71
CA VAL A 311 -6.22 -10.20 2.11
C VAL A 311 -7.09 -11.34 2.63
N SER A 312 -6.67 -11.95 3.74
CA SER A 312 -7.42 -13.00 4.43
C SER A 312 -7.89 -12.47 5.79
N ILE A 313 -9.19 -12.61 6.07
CA ILE A 313 -9.80 -12.14 7.31
C ILE A 313 -10.25 -13.35 8.11
N LEU A 314 -9.61 -13.57 9.26
CA LEU A 314 -9.89 -14.66 10.18
C LEU A 314 -10.88 -14.16 11.24
N LYS A 315 -12.03 -14.85 11.35
CA LYS A 315 -13.18 -14.33 12.10
C LYS A 315 -13.61 -15.20 13.28
N ASP A 316 -12.99 -16.35 13.50
CA ASP A 316 -13.32 -17.25 14.61
C ASP A 316 -12.09 -17.70 15.39
N ALA A 317 -12.32 -18.22 16.57
CA ALA A 317 -11.24 -18.61 17.48
C ALA A 317 -10.33 -19.70 16.92
N ALA A 318 -10.87 -20.65 16.13
CA ALA A 318 -10.06 -21.73 15.57
C ALA A 318 -9.04 -21.20 14.56
N SER A 319 -9.48 -20.32 13.64
CA SER A 319 -8.60 -19.68 12.67
C SER A 319 -7.58 -18.75 13.30
N CYS A 320 -7.97 -18.06 14.40
CA CYS A 320 -7.13 -17.05 15.07
C CYS A 320 -6.20 -17.65 16.12
N ALA A 321 -6.45 -18.89 16.61
CA ALA A 321 -5.74 -19.48 17.72
C ALA A 321 -4.22 -19.53 17.53
N ILE A 322 -3.75 -19.71 16.31
CA ILE A 322 -2.32 -19.74 16.00
C ILE A 322 -1.62 -18.39 16.26
N TYR A 323 -2.36 -17.29 16.28
CA TYR A 323 -1.86 -15.94 16.56
C TYR A 323 -1.96 -15.56 18.05
N GLY A 324 -2.50 -16.47 18.87
CA GLY A 324 -2.51 -16.39 20.32
C GLY A 324 -3.28 -15.21 20.88
N ASN A 325 -2.67 -14.59 21.86
CA ASN A 325 -3.19 -13.47 22.63
C ASN A 325 -3.59 -12.23 21.79
N ARG A 326 -3.06 -12.10 20.62
CA ARG A 326 -3.32 -10.94 19.74
C ARG A 326 -4.45 -11.21 18.74
N GLY A 327 -4.87 -12.49 18.61
CA GLY A 327 -5.92 -12.92 17.70
C GLY A 327 -7.34 -12.89 18.30
N ALA A 328 -7.53 -12.45 19.56
CA ALA A 328 -8.82 -12.48 20.26
C ALA A 328 -9.92 -11.68 19.52
N ASN A 329 -9.57 -10.58 18.90
CA ASN A 329 -10.49 -9.70 18.16
C ASN A 329 -10.52 -10.00 16.64
N GLY A 330 -9.99 -11.15 16.22
CA GLY A 330 -9.81 -11.49 14.81
C GLY A 330 -8.46 -11.06 14.25
N VAL A 331 -8.15 -11.52 13.03
CA VAL A 331 -6.88 -11.24 12.38
C VAL A 331 -7.11 -10.89 10.90
N ILE A 332 -6.43 -9.83 10.44
CA ILE A 332 -6.38 -9.42 9.04
C ILE A 332 -4.97 -9.74 8.54
N LEU A 333 -4.86 -10.66 7.58
CA LEU A 333 -3.60 -11.05 6.96
C LEU A 333 -3.51 -10.43 5.58
N ILE A 334 -2.51 -9.63 5.37
CA ILE A 334 -2.19 -9.02 4.08
C ILE A 334 -0.94 -9.71 3.53
N THR A 335 -1.09 -10.29 2.35
CA THR A 335 0.03 -10.88 1.62
C THR A 335 0.38 -9.97 0.46
N THR A 336 1.66 -9.61 0.34
CA THR A 336 2.13 -8.77 -0.75
C THR A 336 2.57 -9.59 -1.96
N LYS A 337 2.66 -8.94 -3.12
CA LYS A 337 3.06 -9.57 -4.37
C LYS A 337 4.49 -10.10 -4.28
N ASN A 338 4.70 -11.31 -4.79
CA ASN A 338 6.00 -11.95 -4.93
C ASN A 338 6.35 -12.10 -6.42
N GLY A 339 7.63 -12.37 -6.71
CA GLY A 339 8.07 -12.66 -8.08
C GLY A 339 7.37 -13.90 -8.64
N THR A 340 6.69 -13.74 -9.77
CA THR A 340 5.97 -14.81 -10.48
C THR A 340 6.72 -15.26 -11.71
N GLU A 341 6.55 -16.53 -12.10
CA GLU A 341 7.15 -17.07 -13.33
C GLU A 341 6.62 -16.35 -14.56
N GLY A 342 7.54 -15.97 -15.48
CA GLY A 342 7.21 -15.26 -16.69
C GLY A 342 8.28 -14.24 -17.07
N LYS A 343 8.00 -13.47 -18.13
CA LYS A 343 8.85 -12.34 -18.52
C LYS A 343 8.78 -11.24 -17.45
N ILE A 344 9.85 -10.49 -17.31
CA ILE A 344 9.91 -9.29 -16.47
C ILE A 344 8.74 -8.37 -16.85
N SER A 345 7.92 -8.05 -15.87
CA SER A 345 6.80 -7.11 -16.01
C SER A 345 7.16 -5.80 -15.29
N VAL A 346 7.10 -4.71 -16.04
CA VAL A 346 7.19 -3.35 -15.50
C VAL A 346 5.81 -2.71 -15.61
N THR A 347 5.26 -2.28 -14.50
CA THR A 347 3.95 -1.64 -14.45
C THR A 347 4.11 -0.23 -13.89
N TYR A 348 3.48 0.73 -14.54
CA TYR A 348 3.30 2.08 -14.03
C TYR A 348 1.82 2.34 -13.77
N ASP A 349 1.52 2.73 -12.55
CA ASP A 349 0.21 3.15 -12.07
C ASP A 349 0.25 4.64 -11.76
N GLY A 350 -0.49 5.45 -12.52
CA GLY A 350 -0.62 6.89 -12.29
C GLY A 350 -2.08 7.25 -11.98
N THR A 351 -2.32 7.92 -10.87
CA THR A 351 -3.64 8.41 -10.49
C THR A 351 -3.56 9.91 -10.23
N VAL A 352 -4.44 10.68 -10.86
CA VAL A 352 -4.66 12.08 -10.58
C VAL A 352 -6.12 12.24 -10.19
N SER A 353 -6.38 12.81 -9.03
CA SER A 353 -7.72 12.97 -8.48
C SER A 353 -7.99 14.43 -8.16
N TYR A 354 -9.18 14.89 -8.50
CA TYR A 354 -9.68 16.19 -8.11
C TYR A 354 -10.61 16.03 -6.91
N ASN A 355 -10.15 16.48 -5.76
CA ASN A 355 -10.85 16.30 -4.49
C ASN A 355 -11.63 17.56 -4.14
N GLU A 356 -12.90 17.38 -3.80
CA GLU A 356 -13.77 18.47 -3.34
C GLU A 356 -14.65 17.99 -2.15
N PRO A 357 -15.09 18.89 -1.28
CA PRO A 357 -16.08 18.57 -0.26
C PRO A 357 -17.37 18.08 -0.91
N PHE A 358 -17.85 16.87 -0.58
CA PHE A 358 -19.08 16.34 -1.18
C PHE A 358 -20.33 16.67 -0.37
N LYS A 359 -20.17 16.98 0.92
CA LYS A 359 -21.27 17.41 1.80
C LYS A 359 -20.84 18.67 2.54
N ILE A 360 -21.51 19.75 2.25
CA ILE A 360 -21.31 21.05 2.87
C ILE A 360 -22.52 21.34 3.75
N VAL A 361 -22.27 21.78 4.98
CA VAL A 361 -23.33 22.30 5.84
C VAL A 361 -23.54 23.77 5.49
N HIS A 362 -24.73 24.11 5.04
CA HIS A 362 -25.05 25.53 4.77
C HIS A 362 -25.25 26.25 6.09
N THR A 363 -24.30 27.12 6.41
CA THR A 363 -24.37 28.01 7.58
C THR A 363 -24.88 29.38 7.15
N ILE A 364 -25.33 30.14 8.13
CA ILE A 364 -25.74 31.54 7.91
C ILE A 364 -24.47 32.37 7.76
N SER A 365 -24.15 32.81 6.53
CA SER A 365 -23.04 33.73 6.25
C SER A 365 -23.42 35.20 6.29
N ASP A 366 -24.71 35.53 6.31
CA ASP A 366 -25.23 36.88 6.48
C ASP A 366 -25.25 37.29 7.94
N TYR A 367 -24.35 38.17 8.38
CA TYR A 367 -24.24 38.56 9.77
C TYR A 367 -25.44 39.37 10.26
N VAL A 368 -26.11 40.13 9.42
CA VAL A 368 -27.35 40.83 9.72
C VAL A 368 -28.43 39.81 10.10
N GLN A 369 -28.59 38.79 9.29
CA GLN A 369 -29.55 37.71 9.63
C GLN A 369 -29.16 36.99 10.93
N TYR A 370 -27.85 36.72 11.13
CA TYR A 370 -27.36 36.13 12.39
C TYR A 370 -27.74 37.00 13.61
N MET A 371 -27.43 38.30 13.58
CA MET A 371 -27.78 39.23 14.68
C MET A 371 -29.28 39.25 15.01
N LYS A 372 -30.14 39.32 13.98
CA LYS A 372 -31.61 39.29 14.15
C LYS A 372 -32.08 37.98 14.77
N LEU A 373 -31.56 36.84 14.36
CA LEU A 373 -31.91 35.53 14.93
C LEU A 373 -31.39 35.37 16.39
N MET A 374 -30.22 35.91 16.70
CA MET A 374 -29.69 35.89 18.05
C MET A 374 -30.49 36.76 18.99
N ASN A 375 -30.95 37.96 18.54
CA ASN A 375 -31.86 38.80 19.30
C ASN A 375 -33.21 38.12 19.52
N GLU A 376 -33.79 37.51 18.50
CA GLU A 376 -35.01 36.72 18.63
C GLU A 376 -34.86 35.60 19.65
N SER A 377 -33.76 34.85 19.59
CA SER A 377 -33.43 33.77 20.54
C SER A 377 -33.29 34.30 21.96
N SER A 378 -32.60 35.43 22.15
CA SER A 378 -32.42 36.09 23.46
C SER A 378 -33.76 36.54 24.04
N ASN A 379 -34.60 37.18 23.23
CA ASN A 379 -35.93 37.63 23.61
C ASN A 379 -36.88 36.48 23.98
N ASN A 380 -36.81 35.37 23.25
CA ASN A 380 -37.57 34.15 23.59
C ASN A 380 -37.18 33.54 24.94
N LEU A 381 -35.97 33.81 25.42
CA LEU A 381 -35.48 33.43 26.73
C LEU A 381 -35.82 34.48 27.80
N GLY A 382 -36.46 35.59 27.45
CA GLY A 382 -36.80 36.71 28.36
C GLY A 382 -35.64 37.64 28.65
N ASN A 383 -34.58 37.60 27.87
CA ASN A 383 -33.41 38.49 27.95
C ASN A 383 -33.56 39.67 26.98
N SER A 384 -32.72 40.69 27.13
CA SER A 384 -32.61 41.80 26.21
C SER A 384 -31.91 41.40 24.93
N ASP A 385 -32.03 42.24 23.86
CA ASP A 385 -31.29 42.07 22.61
C ASP A 385 -29.80 41.93 22.87
N MET A 386 -29.16 40.97 22.20
CA MET A 386 -27.70 40.78 22.22
C MET A 386 -27.01 41.82 21.36
N PHE A 387 -27.61 42.20 20.26
CA PHE A 387 -27.08 43.18 19.29
C PHE A 387 -28.02 44.36 19.18
N SER A 388 -27.46 45.57 19.26
CA SER A 388 -28.24 46.80 19.15
C SER A 388 -28.78 47.02 17.73
N GLN A 389 -29.87 47.76 17.59
CA GLN A 389 -30.38 48.10 16.29
C GLN A 389 -29.33 48.90 15.47
N SER A 390 -28.53 49.76 16.14
CA SER A 390 -27.46 50.51 15.48
C SER A 390 -26.35 49.60 14.89
N SER A 391 -26.05 48.50 15.55
CA SER A 391 -25.11 47.49 15.03
C SER A 391 -25.65 46.82 13.74
N ILE A 392 -26.95 46.46 13.79
CA ILE A 392 -27.65 45.88 12.64
C ILE A 392 -27.66 46.86 11.46
N ASP A 393 -28.04 48.11 11.70
CA ASP A 393 -28.11 49.16 10.69
C ASP A 393 -26.75 49.47 10.05
N LEU A 394 -25.67 49.39 10.86
CA LEU A 394 -24.29 49.58 10.38
C LEU A 394 -23.87 48.49 9.38
N TRP A 395 -24.16 47.22 9.73
CA TRP A 395 -23.87 46.10 8.79
C TRP A 395 -24.74 46.11 7.54
N GLU A 396 -26.04 46.54 7.67
CA GLU A 396 -26.93 46.71 6.52
C GLU A 396 -26.42 47.80 5.59
N ALA A 397 -25.95 48.94 6.14
CA ALA A 397 -25.36 50.01 5.36
C ALA A 397 -24.06 49.58 4.69
N ALA A 398 -23.21 48.90 5.39
CA ALA A 398 -21.95 48.34 4.83
C ALA A 398 -22.22 47.32 3.71
N LYS A 399 -23.24 46.50 3.87
CA LYS A 399 -23.67 45.53 2.85
C LYS A 399 -24.21 46.23 1.59
N ALA A 400 -24.87 47.37 1.74
CA ALA A 400 -25.38 48.17 0.60
C ALA A 400 -24.26 48.87 -0.20
N ASP A 401 -23.14 49.22 0.45
CA ASP A 401 -21.93 49.81 -0.18
C ASP A 401 -20.67 49.06 0.26
N PRO A 402 -20.40 47.87 -0.32
CA PRO A 402 -19.28 47.02 0.09
C PRO A 402 -17.90 47.67 -0.10
N ASN A 403 -17.74 48.50 -1.12
CA ASN A 403 -16.47 49.15 -1.47
C ASN A 403 -16.29 50.53 -0.80
N GLY A 404 -17.31 51.03 -0.10
CA GLY A 404 -17.19 52.21 0.72
C GLY A 404 -16.13 52.05 1.80
N ILE A 405 -15.55 53.12 2.26
CA ILE A 405 -14.51 53.14 3.28
C ILE A 405 -15.13 53.32 4.66
N SER A 406 -14.92 52.37 5.55
CA SER A 406 -15.39 52.44 6.92
C SER A 406 -14.65 53.51 7.76
N ALA A 407 -15.15 53.80 8.91
CA ALA A 407 -14.50 54.73 9.86
C ALA A 407 -13.10 54.31 10.28
N SER A 408 -12.80 53.00 10.23
CA SER A 408 -11.48 52.44 10.51
C SER A 408 -10.48 52.50 9.33
N GLY A 409 -10.93 53.03 8.19
CA GLY A 409 -10.08 53.18 6.98
C GLY A 409 -10.00 51.93 6.10
N TYR A 410 -10.76 50.89 6.41
CA TYR A 410 -10.85 49.68 5.58
C TYR A 410 -12.10 49.66 4.72
N PRO A 411 -12.09 48.92 3.58
CA PRO A 411 -13.32 48.71 2.81
C PRO A 411 -14.42 48.09 3.68
N ASN A 412 -15.68 48.46 3.44
CA ASN A 412 -16.80 47.96 4.25
C ASN A 412 -16.91 46.44 4.22
N TYR A 413 -16.62 45.76 3.09
CA TYR A 413 -16.62 44.29 3.01
C TYR A 413 -15.55 43.63 3.87
N VAL A 414 -14.51 44.38 4.29
CA VAL A 414 -13.45 43.92 5.20
C VAL A 414 -13.77 44.27 6.67
N ALA A 415 -14.24 45.50 6.89
CA ALA A 415 -14.54 46.00 8.23
C ALA A 415 -15.82 45.36 8.81
N TYR A 416 -16.82 45.12 7.97
CA TYR A 416 -18.16 44.60 8.33
C TYR A 416 -18.51 43.41 7.39
N PRO A 417 -17.79 42.31 7.47
CA PRO A 417 -17.90 41.20 6.55
C PRO A 417 -19.15 40.35 6.72
N ASN A 418 -19.43 39.54 5.72
CA ASN A 418 -20.36 38.41 5.73
C ASN A 418 -19.60 37.19 5.26
N THR A 419 -18.77 36.61 6.12
CA THR A 419 -17.82 35.58 5.77
C THR A 419 -18.50 34.22 5.66
N ASP A 420 -18.38 33.59 4.51
CA ASP A 420 -18.66 32.16 4.37
C ASP A 420 -17.42 31.34 4.75
N TRP A 421 -17.41 30.84 5.97
CA TRP A 421 -16.27 30.08 6.49
C TRP A 421 -16.04 28.76 5.79
N TRP A 422 -17.05 28.17 5.14
CA TRP A 422 -16.87 26.97 4.35
C TRP A 422 -16.05 27.25 3.10
N ASP A 423 -16.35 28.31 2.39
CA ASP A 423 -15.60 28.71 1.19
C ASP A 423 -14.17 29.17 1.53
N GLU A 424 -13.97 29.74 2.74
CA GLU A 424 -12.65 30.19 3.17
C GLU A 424 -11.71 29.05 3.60
N ILE A 425 -12.24 28.02 4.22
CA ILE A 425 -11.45 26.93 4.81
C ILE A 425 -11.27 25.78 3.85
N TYR A 426 -12.35 25.39 3.15
CA TYR A 426 -12.32 24.24 2.23
C TYR A 426 -11.95 24.69 0.82
N THR A 427 -11.04 23.95 0.22
CA THR A 427 -10.55 24.20 -1.13
C THR A 427 -10.65 22.92 -1.95
N LYS A 428 -10.74 23.10 -3.26
CA LYS A 428 -10.67 22.01 -4.21
C LYS A 428 -9.21 21.77 -4.55
N GLN A 429 -8.74 20.52 -4.47
CA GLN A 429 -7.33 20.20 -4.57
C GLN A 429 -7.07 19.04 -5.52
N TRP A 430 -5.92 19.09 -6.20
CA TRP A 430 -5.42 18.00 -7.02
C TRP A 430 -4.50 17.12 -6.21
N MET A 431 -4.85 15.85 -6.10
CA MET A 431 -4.04 14.80 -5.53
C MET A 431 -3.40 13.98 -6.66
N GLN A 432 -2.16 13.55 -6.47
CA GLN A 432 -1.49 12.67 -7.42
C GLN A 432 -0.79 11.51 -6.71
N LYS A 433 -0.83 10.35 -7.35
CA LYS A 433 -0.14 9.14 -6.91
C LYS A 433 0.52 8.50 -8.12
N HIS A 434 1.79 8.15 -7.98
CA HIS A 434 2.58 7.48 -9.00
C HIS A 434 3.26 6.26 -8.40
N THR A 435 3.07 5.10 -9.01
CA THR A 435 3.70 3.85 -8.59
C THR A 435 4.37 3.18 -9.78
N ILE A 436 5.62 2.79 -9.63
CA ILE A 436 6.34 1.94 -10.58
C ILE A 436 6.60 0.62 -9.88
N SER A 437 6.23 -0.48 -10.53
CA SER A 437 6.43 -1.83 -10.02
C SER A 437 7.17 -2.68 -11.03
N LEU A 438 8.06 -3.52 -10.52
CA LEU A 438 8.84 -4.50 -11.28
C LEU A 438 8.59 -5.88 -10.67
N ASN A 439 8.10 -6.82 -11.47
CA ASN A 439 7.82 -8.18 -11.02
C ASN A 439 8.41 -9.19 -12.00
N GLY A 440 9.00 -10.27 -11.49
CA GLY A 440 9.54 -11.33 -12.32
C GLY A 440 10.19 -12.44 -11.53
N LYS A 441 10.44 -13.56 -12.22
CA LYS A 441 11.25 -14.67 -11.72
C LYS A 441 12.14 -15.16 -12.84
N GLU A 442 13.41 -15.16 -12.60
CA GLU A 442 14.38 -15.75 -13.51
C GLU A 442 15.03 -16.97 -12.87
N LYS A 443 14.88 -18.15 -13.51
CA LYS A 443 15.41 -19.42 -13.00
C LYS A 443 15.01 -19.67 -11.54
N LYS A 444 15.95 -19.47 -10.61
CA LYS A 444 15.82 -19.75 -9.19
C LYS A 444 15.51 -18.50 -8.34
N THR A 445 15.53 -17.30 -8.92
CA THR A 445 15.39 -16.03 -8.19
C THR A 445 14.12 -15.31 -8.61
N GLY A 446 13.22 -15.08 -7.66
CA GLY A 446 12.03 -14.26 -7.86
C GLY A 446 12.15 -12.93 -7.13
N TYR A 447 11.62 -11.88 -7.74
CA TYR A 447 11.64 -10.53 -7.21
C TYR A 447 10.35 -9.79 -7.52
N SER A 448 9.93 -8.96 -6.56
CA SER A 448 8.87 -7.96 -6.72
C SER A 448 9.33 -6.69 -6.04
N MET A 449 9.40 -5.60 -6.77
CA MET A 449 9.87 -4.31 -6.29
C MET A 449 8.86 -3.25 -6.67
N SER A 450 8.63 -2.29 -5.79
CA SER A 450 7.79 -1.12 -6.07
C SER A 450 8.40 0.14 -5.48
N PHE A 451 8.12 1.26 -6.15
CA PHE A 451 8.35 2.58 -5.62
C PHE A 451 7.12 3.44 -5.89
N SER A 452 6.64 4.13 -4.86
CA SER A 452 5.44 4.97 -4.96
C SER A 452 5.69 6.34 -4.36
N TYR A 453 5.13 7.36 -5.01
CA TYR A 453 5.04 8.73 -4.54
C TYR A 453 3.58 9.14 -4.45
N ILE A 454 3.20 9.77 -3.35
CA ILE A 454 1.87 10.34 -3.14
C ILE A 454 2.06 11.80 -2.72
N ASP A 455 1.32 12.69 -3.39
CA ASP A 455 1.15 14.08 -3.02
C ASP A 455 -0.35 14.32 -2.81
N ASN A 456 -0.75 14.52 -1.56
CA ASN A 456 -2.13 14.73 -1.16
C ASN A 456 -2.24 16.02 -0.33
N PRO A 457 -2.54 17.15 -0.96
CA PRO A 457 -2.58 18.45 -0.28
C PRO A 457 -3.76 18.60 0.69
N GLY A 458 -4.76 17.69 0.66
CA GLY A 458 -5.97 17.83 1.46
C GLY A 458 -6.91 18.93 0.96
N ILE A 459 -8.21 18.83 1.28
CA ILE A 459 -9.23 19.82 0.90
C ILE A 459 -9.29 21.01 1.86
N MET A 460 -8.66 20.91 3.05
CA MET A 460 -8.42 22.05 3.93
C MET A 460 -7.00 22.56 3.74
N LYS A 461 -6.82 23.88 3.77
CA LYS A 461 -5.49 24.51 3.62
C LYS A 461 -4.53 23.98 4.71
N ASN A 462 -3.27 23.70 4.34
CA ASN A 462 -2.18 23.26 5.23
C ASN A 462 -2.46 21.96 6.02
N THR A 463 -3.17 21.01 5.38
CA THR A 463 -3.44 19.69 5.98
C THR A 463 -2.91 18.53 5.14
N GLY A 464 -2.05 18.80 4.17
CA GLY A 464 -1.56 17.83 3.23
C GLY A 464 -0.38 16.99 3.73
N TYR A 465 0.02 16.01 2.90
CA TYR A 465 1.25 15.27 3.08
C TYR A 465 1.87 14.83 1.76
N ASN A 466 3.17 14.63 1.80
CA ASN A 466 3.94 13.96 0.77
C ASN A 466 4.48 12.64 1.32
N ARG A 467 4.34 11.54 0.58
CA ARG A 467 4.82 10.23 1.00
C ARG A 467 5.59 9.53 -0.10
N TYR A 468 6.74 9.00 0.27
CA TYR A 468 7.54 8.11 -0.56
C TYR A 468 7.53 6.73 0.05
N MET A 469 7.20 5.71 -0.72
CA MET A 469 7.17 4.32 -0.28
C MET A 469 8.01 3.46 -1.20
N GLY A 470 8.72 2.51 -0.64
CA GLY A 470 9.47 1.51 -1.38
C GLY A 470 9.28 0.13 -0.79
N ARG A 471 9.19 -0.89 -1.64
CA ARG A 471 9.11 -2.29 -1.24
C ARG A 471 10.00 -3.15 -2.13
N VAL A 472 10.65 -4.14 -1.51
CA VAL A 472 11.47 -5.14 -2.18
C VAL A 472 11.16 -6.50 -1.55
N ASN A 473 10.61 -7.40 -2.35
CA ASN A 473 10.47 -8.82 -2.03
C ASN A 473 11.40 -9.59 -2.96
N LEU A 474 12.38 -10.25 -2.38
CA LEU A 474 13.39 -11.00 -3.12
C LEU A 474 13.55 -12.38 -2.49
N TYR A 475 13.56 -13.42 -3.30
CA TYR A 475 13.93 -14.75 -2.85
C TYR A 475 14.78 -15.48 -3.89
N SER A 476 15.59 -16.44 -3.41
CA SER A 476 16.35 -17.32 -4.27
C SER A 476 16.33 -18.76 -3.77
N ASP A 477 16.03 -19.68 -4.66
CA ASP A 477 16.18 -21.12 -4.44
C ASP A 477 17.66 -21.49 -4.62
N ILE A 478 18.45 -21.38 -3.55
CA ILE A 478 19.90 -21.66 -3.57
C ILE A 478 20.14 -23.10 -4.01
N THR A 479 19.36 -24.02 -3.43
CA THR A 479 19.28 -25.43 -3.81
C THR A 479 17.82 -25.84 -3.86
N ASP A 480 17.51 -27.07 -4.25
CA ASP A 480 16.12 -27.58 -4.27
C ASP A 480 15.54 -27.73 -2.85
N TRP A 481 16.41 -27.77 -1.83
CA TRP A 481 16.05 -27.91 -0.42
C TRP A 481 16.21 -26.61 0.40
N LEU A 482 16.90 -25.55 -0.14
CA LEU A 482 17.15 -24.31 0.58
C LEU A 482 16.66 -23.10 -0.23
N ARG A 483 15.70 -22.36 0.29
CA ARG A 483 15.30 -21.03 -0.16
C ARG A 483 15.70 -20.00 0.90
N VAL A 484 16.24 -18.88 0.46
CA VAL A 484 16.46 -17.69 1.31
C VAL A 484 15.80 -16.49 0.65
N GLY A 485 15.39 -15.53 1.47
CA GLY A 485 14.77 -14.32 0.94
C GLY A 485 14.67 -13.20 1.95
N THR A 486 14.22 -12.05 1.44
CA THR A 486 13.89 -10.87 2.24
C THR A 486 12.63 -10.20 1.72
N ARG A 487 11.85 -9.64 2.63
CA ARG A 487 10.77 -8.71 2.36
C ARG A 487 11.04 -7.44 3.13
N THR A 488 11.35 -6.38 2.42
CA THR A 488 11.71 -5.09 3.03
C THR A 488 10.81 -4.02 2.45
N SER A 489 10.21 -3.22 3.32
CA SER A 489 9.44 -2.04 2.94
C SER A 489 9.80 -0.86 3.81
N GLY A 490 9.79 0.32 3.23
CA GLY A 490 10.03 1.56 3.95
C GLY A 490 9.18 2.69 3.40
N ASN A 491 8.87 3.64 4.26
CA ASN A 491 8.23 4.87 3.85
C ASN A 491 8.81 6.07 4.60
N VAL A 492 8.75 7.21 3.92
CA VAL A 492 9.03 8.53 4.49
C VAL A 492 7.84 9.41 4.16
N THR A 493 7.23 9.98 5.20
CA THR A 493 6.10 10.90 5.08
C THR A 493 6.48 12.23 5.68
N ASP A 494 6.23 13.31 4.94
CA ASP A 494 6.34 14.69 5.42
C ASP A 494 4.93 15.28 5.42
N GLN A 495 4.39 15.51 6.61
CA GLN A 495 3.03 16.01 6.80
C GLN A 495 3.07 17.47 7.22
N GLU A 496 2.21 18.26 6.63
CA GLU A 496 1.94 19.62 7.08
C GLU A 496 1.27 19.60 8.45
N VAL A 497 1.66 20.52 9.31
CA VAL A 497 1.16 20.62 10.68
C VAL A 497 0.66 22.01 10.95
N SER A 498 -0.61 22.15 11.33
CA SER A 498 -1.17 23.41 11.80
C SER A 498 -0.81 23.74 13.25
N VAL A 499 -0.89 25.01 13.61
CA VAL A 499 -0.57 25.51 14.98
C VAL A 499 -1.43 24.85 16.05
N THR A 500 -2.70 24.58 15.79
CA THR A 500 -3.63 23.96 16.75
C THR A 500 -3.33 22.51 17.11
N SER A 501 -2.37 21.92 16.45
CA SER A 501 -1.84 20.61 16.84
C SER A 501 -1.22 20.52 18.25
N TYR A 502 -1.43 21.52 19.08
CA TYR A 502 -0.85 21.65 20.43
C TYR A 502 -1.14 20.45 21.34
N ASN A 503 -2.36 19.91 21.31
CA ASN A 503 -2.78 18.83 22.20
C ASN A 503 -2.67 17.42 21.59
N GLY A 504 -1.85 17.23 20.57
CA GLY A 504 -1.68 15.92 19.91
C GLY A 504 -2.81 15.59 18.91
N SER A 505 -3.85 16.39 18.84
CA SER A 505 -4.87 16.31 17.78
C SER A 505 -4.43 17.21 16.62
N SER A 506 -4.09 16.64 15.50
CA SER A 506 -3.86 17.36 14.25
C SER A 506 -5.18 17.78 13.58
N HIS A 507 -6.24 17.96 14.35
CA HIS A 507 -7.56 18.19 13.80
C HIS A 507 -7.88 19.67 13.83
N ILE A 508 -8.05 20.24 12.65
CA ILE A 508 -8.97 21.33 12.51
C ILE A 508 -10.33 20.73 12.83
N ASN A 509 -10.90 21.15 13.93
CA ASN A 509 -12.19 20.63 14.30
C ASN A 509 -13.22 21.19 13.33
N SER A 510 -13.78 20.35 12.46
CA SER A 510 -14.89 20.75 11.57
C SER A 510 -16.05 21.38 12.35
N MET A 511 -16.25 20.99 13.61
CA MET A 511 -17.22 21.63 14.51
C MET A 511 -16.92 23.10 14.78
N ASN A 512 -15.65 23.53 14.71
CA ASN A 512 -15.33 24.96 14.84
C ASN A 512 -15.80 25.75 13.63
N THR A 513 -15.69 25.16 12.42
CA THR A 513 -16.19 25.79 11.20
C THR A 513 -17.70 26.03 11.25
N GLU A 514 -18.46 25.08 11.81
CA GLU A 514 -19.90 25.19 11.96
C GLU A 514 -20.32 26.26 13.02
N LYS A 515 -19.41 26.61 13.93
CA LYS A 515 -19.61 27.60 14.98
C LYS A 515 -18.99 28.95 14.69
N MET A 516 -18.32 29.11 13.57
CA MET A 516 -17.67 30.37 13.18
C MET A 516 -18.72 31.39 12.77
N VAL A 517 -18.74 32.50 13.49
CA VAL A 517 -19.63 33.59 13.22
C VAL A 517 -19.12 34.43 12.05
N PRO A 518 -19.97 34.86 11.09
CA PRO A 518 -19.57 35.53 9.86
C PRO A 518 -19.09 36.98 10.00
N CYS A 519 -18.86 37.48 11.25
CA CYS A 519 -18.51 38.88 11.54
C CYS A 519 -17.00 39.20 11.40
N ILE A 520 -16.16 38.25 11.02
CA ILE A 520 -14.72 38.45 10.91
C ILE A 520 -14.29 38.26 9.46
N TYR A 521 -13.54 39.22 8.92
CA TYR A 521 -12.87 39.04 7.64
C TYR A 521 -11.63 38.16 7.83
N PRO A 522 -11.46 37.08 7.05
CA PRO A 522 -10.44 36.06 7.34
C PRO A 522 -9.01 36.60 7.32
N TYR A 523 -8.61 37.28 6.25
CA TYR A 523 -7.26 37.78 6.06
C TYR A 523 -7.23 38.94 5.03
N TYR A 524 -6.64 40.06 5.42
CA TYR A 524 -6.49 41.21 4.54
C TYR A 524 -5.22 42.00 4.84
N ASP A 525 -4.47 42.41 3.82
CA ASP A 525 -3.25 43.19 3.92
C ASP A 525 -2.24 42.71 4.99
N GLY A 526 -1.93 41.39 4.98
CA GLY A 526 -0.97 40.77 5.91
C GLY A 526 -1.51 40.55 7.32
N LYS A 527 -2.79 40.78 7.60
CA LYS A 527 -3.41 40.72 8.93
C LYS A 527 -4.55 39.74 8.94
N TYR A 528 -4.66 38.95 10.02
CA TYR A 528 -5.79 38.08 10.28
C TYR A 528 -6.85 38.79 11.09
N GLY A 529 -8.10 38.72 10.63
CA GLY A 529 -9.22 39.32 11.34
C GLY A 529 -9.46 38.76 12.74
N ALA A 530 -9.82 39.59 13.66
CA ALA A 530 -10.21 39.23 15.03
C ALA A 530 -11.43 40.04 15.50
N PRO A 531 -12.34 39.48 16.34
CA PRO A 531 -13.47 40.22 16.91
C PRO A 531 -12.98 41.10 18.06
N GLU A 532 -13.34 42.36 18.06
CA GLU A 532 -12.90 43.28 19.10
C GLU A 532 -13.98 44.38 19.40
N GLY A 533 -15.04 44.41 18.59
CA GLY A 533 -16.08 45.42 18.72
C GLY A 533 -17.30 44.98 19.47
N PRO A 534 -18.07 45.88 20.05
CA PRO A 534 -19.36 45.53 20.64
C PRO A 534 -20.37 45.08 19.57
N GLU A 535 -20.09 45.39 18.33
CA GLU A 535 -20.86 44.98 17.15
C GLU A 535 -20.52 43.58 16.65
N GLU A 536 -19.40 43.03 17.10
CA GLU A 536 -18.91 41.70 16.74
C GLU A 536 -19.15 40.69 17.84
N ASP A 537 -19.51 39.46 17.51
CA ASP A 537 -19.62 38.41 18.52
C ASP A 537 -18.22 38.09 19.09
N PRO A 538 -18.00 38.37 20.41
CA PRO A 538 -16.68 38.19 21.03
C PRO A 538 -16.24 36.72 21.11
N GLN A 539 -17.15 35.78 20.91
CA GLN A 539 -16.85 34.34 20.86
C GLN A 539 -16.50 33.86 19.47
N SER A 540 -16.54 34.76 18.47
CA SER A 540 -16.17 34.42 17.13
C SER A 540 -14.69 34.04 17.02
N HIS A 541 -14.40 33.09 16.18
CA HIS A 541 -13.05 32.60 15.92
C HIS A 541 -12.73 32.67 14.43
N ASN A 542 -11.54 33.11 14.11
CA ASN A 542 -11.04 33.08 12.72
C ASN A 542 -10.48 31.70 12.42
N GLY A 543 -11.14 30.95 11.58
CA GLY A 543 -10.76 29.58 11.22
C GLY A 543 -9.37 29.45 10.56
N LEU A 544 -8.85 30.52 9.98
CA LEU A 544 -7.52 30.50 9.39
C LEU A 544 -6.41 30.47 10.44
N TRP A 545 -6.67 30.90 11.70
CA TRP A 545 -5.65 30.81 12.76
C TRP A 545 -5.24 29.36 13.04
N ASP A 546 -6.18 28.44 12.91
CA ASP A 546 -5.95 27.03 13.17
C ASP A 546 -5.11 26.37 12.06
N ASN A 547 -5.01 27.05 10.92
CA ASN A 547 -4.37 26.55 9.72
C ASN A 547 -3.02 27.21 9.40
N VAL A 548 -2.52 28.08 10.27
CA VAL A 548 -1.21 28.69 10.03
C VAL A 548 -0.11 27.65 10.23
N LEU A 549 0.57 27.34 9.14
CA LEU A 549 1.65 26.36 9.12
C LEU A 549 2.89 26.93 9.84
N ASN A 550 3.30 26.30 10.93
CA ASN A 550 4.54 26.63 11.62
C ASN A 550 5.20 25.40 12.25
N GLY A 551 5.47 24.41 11.45
CA GLY A 551 6.10 23.18 11.89
C GLY A 551 6.19 22.10 10.80
N PHE A 552 6.52 20.90 11.23
CA PHE A 552 6.55 19.71 10.38
C PHE A 552 6.26 18.46 11.22
N ASP A 553 5.77 17.40 10.59
CA ASP A 553 5.61 16.10 11.19
C ASP A 553 6.14 15.03 10.21
N LYS A 554 7.32 14.49 10.52
CA LYS A 554 8.05 13.56 9.65
C LYS A 554 8.02 12.17 10.23
N TYR A 555 7.60 11.22 9.42
CA TYR A 555 7.61 9.80 9.74
C TYR A 555 8.64 9.11 8.86
N SER A 556 9.45 8.24 9.47
CA SER A 556 10.35 7.34 8.77
C SER A 556 10.13 5.94 9.33
N GLN A 557 9.77 5.00 8.47
CA GLN A 557 9.42 3.64 8.87
C GLN A 557 10.16 2.65 8.00
N LEU A 558 10.75 1.66 8.65
CA LEU A 558 11.41 0.52 8.01
C LEU A 558 10.86 -0.77 8.59
N TYR A 559 10.45 -1.66 7.73
CA TYR A 559 10.06 -3.02 8.03
C TYR A 559 10.91 -3.96 7.19
N THR A 560 11.56 -4.93 7.80
CA THR A 560 12.34 -5.92 7.07
C THR A 560 12.16 -7.29 7.68
N GLU A 561 12.00 -8.27 6.82
CA GLU A 561 12.02 -9.70 7.13
C GLU A 561 13.15 -10.34 6.35
N TRP A 562 13.91 -11.18 7.03
CA TRP A 562 14.82 -12.12 6.40
C TRP A 562 14.39 -13.53 6.76
N TYR A 563 14.26 -14.40 5.77
CA TYR A 563 13.77 -15.74 5.98
C TYR A 563 14.61 -16.80 5.27
N ALA A 564 14.58 -17.97 5.85
CA ALA A 564 15.14 -19.17 5.27
C ALA A 564 14.14 -20.33 5.37
N GLN A 565 13.97 -21.05 4.28
CA GLN A 565 13.13 -22.24 4.20
C GLN A 565 14.00 -23.44 3.83
N VAL A 566 13.99 -24.46 4.68
CA VAL A 566 14.75 -25.71 4.51
C VAL A 566 13.79 -26.88 4.36
N LYS A 567 13.82 -27.58 3.24
CA LYS A 567 13.05 -28.82 2.98
C LYS A 567 13.94 -30.03 3.23
N PHE A 568 13.46 -30.98 4.01
CA PHE A 568 14.22 -32.18 4.31
C PHE A 568 13.30 -33.40 4.54
N LEU A 569 13.85 -34.59 4.44
CA LEU A 569 13.11 -35.84 4.60
C LEU A 569 11.78 -35.90 3.81
N LYS A 570 11.73 -35.23 2.65
CA LYS A 570 10.60 -35.17 1.70
C LYS A 570 9.33 -34.48 2.22
N TYR A 571 8.98 -34.66 3.49
CA TYR A 571 7.70 -34.24 4.09
C TYR A 571 7.84 -33.09 5.09
N PHE A 572 9.06 -32.72 5.44
CA PHE A 572 9.35 -31.70 6.43
C PHE A 572 9.82 -30.40 5.78
N THR A 573 9.32 -29.29 6.30
CA THR A 573 9.79 -27.94 5.93
C THR A 573 10.02 -27.15 7.21
N TYR A 574 11.26 -26.72 7.40
CA TYR A 574 11.60 -25.79 8.47
C TYR A 574 11.69 -24.37 7.91
N ASN A 575 10.99 -23.41 8.54
CA ASN A 575 11.07 -21.99 8.23
C ASN A 575 11.68 -21.25 9.42
N PHE A 576 12.58 -20.35 9.10
CA PHE A 576 13.16 -19.40 10.04
C PHE A 576 12.87 -18.01 9.50
N ASP A 577 12.24 -17.14 10.32
CA ASP A 577 11.95 -15.77 9.96
C ASP A 577 12.49 -14.84 11.05
N PHE A 578 13.24 -13.83 10.63
CA PHE A 578 13.69 -12.72 11.46
C PHE A 578 13.07 -11.43 10.97
N TYR A 579 12.30 -10.77 11.82
CA TYR A 579 11.66 -9.50 11.55
C TYR A 579 12.30 -8.38 12.35
N TYR A 580 12.49 -7.25 11.71
CA TYR A 580 12.96 -6.02 12.34
C TYR A 580 12.11 -4.83 11.87
N GLN A 581 11.69 -4.00 12.82
CA GLN A 581 10.92 -2.78 12.61
C GLN A 581 11.61 -1.63 13.30
N ASP A 582 11.81 -0.50 12.58
CA ASP A 582 12.29 0.78 13.12
C ASP A 582 11.35 1.89 12.65
N LEU A 583 10.59 2.46 13.59
CA LEU A 583 9.68 3.55 13.33
C LEU A 583 10.19 4.78 14.05
N ARG A 584 10.30 5.90 13.34
CA ARG A 584 10.74 7.18 13.88
C ARG A 584 9.76 8.26 13.49
N ARG A 585 9.47 9.13 14.43
CA ARG A 585 8.72 10.36 14.19
C ARG A 585 9.49 11.52 14.76
N GLU A 586 9.61 12.55 13.96
CA GLU A 586 10.14 13.85 14.36
C GLU A 586 9.08 14.89 14.07
N ARG A 587 8.58 15.54 15.12
CA ARG A 587 7.56 16.57 14.99
C ARG A 587 8.02 17.85 15.65
N LYS A 588 7.90 18.95 14.92
CA LYS A 588 8.08 20.31 15.40
C LYS A 588 6.75 21.06 15.29
N VAL A 589 6.37 21.73 16.34
CA VAL A 589 5.19 22.62 16.36
C VAL A 589 5.60 23.89 17.06
N SER A 590 5.40 25.03 16.42
CA SER A 590 5.68 26.34 17.01
C SER A 590 4.51 27.27 16.77
N ASP A 591 4.29 28.18 17.70
CA ASP A 591 3.32 29.25 17.48
C ASP A 591 3.75 30.14 16.31
N ALA A 592 2.75 30.60 15.57
CA ALA A 592 2.90 31.66 14.61
C ALA A 592 2.50 32.98 15.26
N SER A 593 3.29 34.01 15.03
CA SER A 593 2.85 35.37 15.34
C SER A 593 1.74 35.77 14.38
N ILE A 594 0.51 35.46 14.74
CA ILE A 594 -0.68 35.81 13.96
C ILE A 594 -1.06 37.22 14.40
N GLY A 595 -0.83 38.22 13.56
CA GLY A 595 -1.30 39.59 13.83
C GLY A 595 -2.83 39.64 13.83
N LYS A 596 -3.43 39.33 14.98
CA LYS A 596 -4.89 39.42 15.19
C LYS A 596 -5.32 40.87 15.14
N PHE A 597 -6.12 41.24 14.12
CA PHE A 597 -6.48 42.65 13.86
C PHE A 597 -7.98 42.81 13.71
N SER A 598 -8.56 43.73 14.44
CA SER A 598 -9.95 44.13 14.25
C SER A 598 -10.03 45.15 13.11
N PHE A 599 -10.60 44.76 11.99
CA PHE A 599 -10.78 45.66 10.87
C PHE A 599 -11.89 46.70 11.08
N SER A 600 -12.87 46.38 11.91
CA SER A 600 -13.92 47.36 12.29
C SER A 600 -13.38 48.49 13.17
N LYS A 601 -12.40 48.19 14.04
CA LYS A 601 -11.71 49.17 14.89
C LYS A 601 -10.47 49.80 14.29
N GLY A 602 -9.83 49.15 13.30
CA GLY A 602 -8.55 49.54 12.76
C GLY A 602 -7.37 49.35 13.70
N ALA A 603 -7.42 48.37 14.63
CA ALA A 603 -6.42 48.15 15.66
C ALA A 603 -6.12 46.68 15.90
N TYR A 604 -4.92 46.39 16.38
CA TYR A 604 -4.57 45.01 16.80
C TYR A 604 -5.35 44.64 18.07
N SER A 605 -5.74 43.39 18.13
CA SER A 605 -6.41 42.80 19.31
C SER A 605 -5.49 42.83 20.52
N THR A 606 -6.04 43.05 21.68
CA THR A 606 -5.31 43.11 22.96
C THR A 606 -4.65 41.75 23.24
N GLY A 607 -3.35 41.72 23.53
CA GLY A 607 -2.58 40.49 23.79
C GLY A 607 -2.23 39.68 22.55
N ALA A 608 -2.60 40.16 21.36
CA ALA A 608 -2.12 39.53 20.12
C ALA A 608 -0.59 39.68 20.05
N ASN A 609 0.08 38.53 19.85
CA ASN A 609 1.54 38.48 19.65
C ASN A 609 2.39 38.84 20.90
N ASP A 610 1.94 38.50 22.12
CA ASP A 610 2.82 38.55 23.27
C ASP A 610 3.93 37.51 23.11
N PRO A 611 5.19 37.92 22.86
CA PRO A 611 6.29 36.98 22.67
C PRO A 611 6.49 36.00 23.83
N SER A 612 6.11 36.41 25.04
CA SER A 612 6.27 35.57 26.25
C SER A 612 5.39 34.32 26.23
N THR A 613 4.29 34.35 25.47
CA THR A 613 3.34 33.23 25.34
C THR A 613 3.64 32.33 24.16
N LEU A 614 4.42 32.80 23.16
CA LEU A 614 4.76 32.03 21.99
C LEU A 614 5.65 30.86 22.37
N TYR A 615 5.28 29.67 21.91
CA TYR A 615 6.02 28.44 22.21
C TYR A 615 6.66 27.81 20.98
N THR A 616 7.66 26.99 21.23
CA THR A 616 8.17 25.98 20.27
C THR A 616 8.33 24.65 20.97
N ARG A 617 7.95 23.58 20.29
CA ARG A 617 7.97 22.22 20.82
C ARG A 617 8.50 21.22 19.81
N MET A 618 9.37 20.31 20.29
CA MET A 618 9.90 19.20 19.54
C MET A 618 9.48 17.90 20.20
N TYR A 619 8.98 16.97 19.38
CA TYR A 619 8.70 15.58 19.75
C TYR A 619 9.58 14.67 18.92
N TYR A 620 10.21 13.76 19.57
CA TYR A 620 10.94 12.69 18.93
C TYR A 620 10.50 11.36 19.51
N THR A 621 10.00 10.46 18.66
CA THR A 621 9.65 9.09 19.07
C THR A 621 10.40 8.08 18.24
N ARG A 622 10.78 6.97 18.86
CA ARG A 622 11.35 5.81 18.21
C ARG A 622 10.72 4.54 18.76
N THR A 623 10.31 3.66 17.85
CA THR A 623 9.85 2.32 18.16
C THR A 623 10.72 1.30 17.45
N ASN A 624 11.31 0.39 18.21
CA ASN A 624 11.99 -0.80 17.67
C ASN A 624 11.22 -2.05 18.05
N ARG A 625 11.05 -2.95 17.09
CA ARG A 625 10.50 -4.27 17.34
C ARG A 625 11.34 -5.30 16.62
N THR A 626 11.66 -6.39 17.31
CA THR A 626 12.26 -7.57 16.70
C THR A 626 11.39 -8.77 16.98
N LYS A 627 11.30 -9.68 16.01
CA LYS A 627 10.56 -10.93 16.16
C LYS A 627 11.33 -12.05 15.47
N LEU A 628 11.41 -13.19 16.14
CA LEU A 628 12.01 -14.42 15.64
C LEU A 628 10.96 -15.51 15.58
N ASN A 629 10.85 -16.19 14.45
CA ASN A 629 9.98 -17.35 14.30
C ASN A 629 10.79 -18.57 13.87
N HIS A 630 10.51 -19.70 14.49
CA HIS A 630 10.99 -21.02 14.11
C HIS A 630 9.80 -21.93 13.90
N LEU A 631 9.60 -22.45 12.70
CA LEU A 631 8.43 -23.25 12.33
C LEU A 631 8.87 -24.55 11.69
N LEU A 632 8.43 -25.67 12.24
CA LEU A 632 8.61 -26.99 11.64
C LEU A 632 7.26 -27.50 11.15
N ASN A 633 7.13 -27.69 9.86
CA ASN A 633 5.95 -28.19 9.19
C ASN A 633 6.17 -29.63 8.70
N TYR A 634 5.16 -30.47 8.87
CA TYR A 634 5.04 -31.80 8.31
C TYR A 634 3.78 -31.88 7.47
N ASN A 635 3.86 -32.37 6.22
CA ASN A 635 2.72 -32.55 5.33
C ASN A 635 2.87 -33.87 4.57
N GLN A 636 1.89 -34.77 4.71
CA GLN A 636 1.88 -36.04 3.99
C GLN A 636 0.46 -36.55 3.76
N SER A 637 0.22 -37.07 2.55
CA SER A 637 -0.98 -37.80 2.19
C SER A 637 -0.71 -39.32 2.18
N PHE A 638 -1.56 -40.08 2.87
CA PHE A 638 -1.53 -41.53 2.96
C PHE A 638 -2.78 -42.10 2.27
N GLY A 639 -2.81 -42.10 0.97
CA GLY A 639 -3.98 -42.52 0.19
C GLY A 639 -5.17 -41.60 0.41
N ILE A 640 -6.17 -42.04 1.21
CA ILE A 640 -7.38 -41.26 1.53
C ILE A 640 -7.25 -40.40 2.80
N HIS A 641 -6.10 -40.40 3.42
CA HIS A 641 -5.79 -39.68 4.67
C HIS A 641 -4.78 -38.56 4.37
N ASP A 642 -5.15 -37.34 4.63
CA ASP A 642 -4.23 -36.21 4.60
C ASP A 642 -3.92 -35.74 6.01
N VAL A 643 -2.64 -35.66 6.34
CA VAL A 643 -2.15 -35.20 7.65
C VAL A 643 -1.21 -34.04 7.46
N SER A 644 -1.46 -32.96 8.17
CA SER A 644 -0.48 -31.88 8.33
C SER A 644 -0.32 -31.51 9.80
N ALA A 645 0.91 -31.24 10.19
CA ALA A 645 1.24 -30.80 11.53
C ALA A 645 2.26 -29.67 11.47
N MET A 646 2.19 -28.78 12.45
CA MET A 646 3.14 -27.67 12.61
C MET A 646 3.47 -27.50 14.09
N VAL A 647 4.75 -27.25 14.38
CA VAL A 647 5.21 -26.79 15.69
C VAL A 647 6.00 -25.52 15.48
N GLY A 648 5.76 -24.53 16.31
CA GLY A 648 6.40 -23.22 16.22
C GLY A 648 6.91 -22.71 17.56
N TYR A 649 7.97 -21.91 17.49
CA TYR A 649 8.48 -21.07 18.56
C TYR A 649 8.58 -19.63 18.04
N GLU A 650 8.09 -18.69 18.84
CA GLU A 650 8.10 -17.26 18.53
C GLU A 650 8.66 -16.48 19.71
N GLU A 651 9.52 -15.51 19.43
CA GLU A 651 10.02 -14.55 20.41
C GLU A 651 9.90 -13.14 19.84
N GLU A 652 9.37 -12.21 20.64
CA GLU A 652 9.18 -10.80 20.26
C GLU A 652 9.73 -9.89 21.34
N THR A 653 10.41 -8.81 20.93
CA THR A 653 10.79 -7.69 21.79
C THR A 653 10.30 -6.39 21.21
N TYR A 654 9.95 -5.47 22.08
CA TYR A 654 9.44 -4.13 21.73
C TYR A 654 10.09 -3.11 22.65
N ASP A 655 10.63 -2.03 22.06
CA ASP A 655 11.20 -0.87 22.74
C ASP A 655 10.61 0.41 22.13
N TYR A 656 10.04 1.25 22.98
CA TYR A 656 9.53 2.57 22.62
C TYR A 656 10.23 3.62 23.45
N ARG A 657 10.68 4.68 22.79
CA ARG A 657 11.29 5.87 23.43
C ARG A 657 10.59 7.12 22.92
N GLU A 658 10.34 8.04 23.82
CA GLU A 658 9.81 9.36 23.53
C GLU A 658 10.64 10.44 24.23
N THR A 659 10.88 11.54 23.53
CA THR A 659 11.47 12.77 24.07
C THR A 659 10.62 13.94 23.59
N ASN A 660 10.23 14.79 24.53
CA ASN A 660 9.41 15.98 24.30
C ASN A 660 10.07 17.16 25.00
N VAL A 661 10.35 18.21 24.24
CA VAL A 661 10.97 19.46 24.75
C VAL A 661 10.13 20.64 24.27
N SER A 662 9.78 21.53 25.18
CA SER A 662 9.00 22.73 24.89
C SER A 662 9.59 23.93 25.62
N LYS A 663 9.65 25.07 24.92
CA LYS A 663 10.05 26.36 25.47
C LYS A 663 9.08 27.45 25.08
N LEU A 664 8.95 28.47 25.92
CA LEU A 664 8.17 29.68 25.70
C LEU A 664 9.10 30.88 25.44
N GLY A 665 8.51 31.98 25.02
CA GLY A 665 9.20 33.24 24.84
C GLY A 665 9.99 33.31 23.55
N LEU A 666 9.34 32.98 22.41
CA LEU A 666 9.92 33.25 21.09
C LEU A 666 9.90 34.76 20.83
N THR A 667 11.05 35.35 20.68
CA THR A 667 11.17 36.79 20.36
C THR A 667 10.64 37.10 18.96
N ASP A 668 10.77 36.15 18.05
CA ASP A 668 10.27 36.21 16.68
C ASP A 668 9.77 34.80 16.26
N ALA A 669 8.51 34.71 15.86
CA ALA A 669 7.90 33.46 15.41
C ALA A 669 8.54 32.91 14.11
N ALA A 670 9.20 33.77 13.33
CA ALA A 670 9.95 33.34 12.15
C ALA A 670 11.24 32.56 12.53
N VAL A 671 11.76 32.78 13.75
CA VAL A 671 12.92 32.05 14.30
C VAL A 671 12.42 31.11 15.37
N ASN A 672 11.90 29.98 14.98
CA ASN A 672 11.14 29.06 15.83
C ASN A 672 11.93 27.85 16.35
N ASP A 673 13.25 27.97 16.45
CA ASP A 673 14.09 26.94 17.06
C ASP A 673 14.09 27.01 18.58
N LEU A 674 14.31 25.86 19.25
CA LEU A 674 14.32 25.79 20.72
C LEU A 674 15.29 26.78 21.37
N ASN A 675 16.40 27.11 20.71
CA ASN A 675 17.38 28.09 21.22
C ASN A 675 16.88 29.53 21.11
N ALA A 676 15.91 29.82 20.23
CA ALA A 676 15.33 31.14 20.06
C ALA A 676 14.33 31.48 21.18
N ALA A 677 13.81 30.48 21.87
CA ALA A 677 12.88 30.66 23.00
C ALA A 677 13.67 30.78 24.32
N THR A 678 13.26 31.74 25.14
CA THR A 678 14.02 32.18 26.34
C THR A 678 13.71 31.33 27.57
N THR A 679 12.48 30.88 27.74
CA THR A 679 11.98 30.27 28.98
C THR A 679 11.70 28.77 28.79
N PRO A 680 12.32 27.85 29.55
CA PRO A 680 11.94 26.45 29.58
C PRO A 680 10.50 26.30 30.03
N TYR A 681 9.71 25.51 29.32
CA TYR A 681 8.32 25.27 29.66
C TYR A 681 8.09 23.83 30.13
N SER A 682 8.53 22.85 29.34
CA SER A 682 8.39 21.44 29.66
C SER A 682 9.47 20.61 29.00
N THR A 683 10.00 19.68 29.76
CA THR A 683 10.87 18.63 29.26
C THR A 683 10.36 17.30 29.78
N ALA A 684 10.13 16.35 28.90
CA ALA A 684 9.68 15.02 29.28
C ALA A 684 10.36 13.99 28.39
N GLY A 685 10.63 12.83 28.95
CA GLY A 685 11.13 11.70 28.21
C GLY A 685 10.81 10.43 28.98
N TYR A 686 10.38 9.41 28.25
CA TYR A 686 10.12 8.09 28.83
C TYR A 686 10.39 6.99 27.82
N GLY A 687 10.54 5.78 28.33
CA GLY A 687 10.64 4.58 27.54
C GLY A 687 9.77 3.48 28.11
N THR A 688 9.31 2.61 27.24
CA THR A 688 8.55 1.43 27.61
C THR A 688 8.98 0.24 26.79
N GLU A 689 9.09 -0.91 27.42
CA GLU A 689 9.56 -2.15 26.80
C GLU A 689 8.64 -3.29 27.17
N TYR A 690 8.50 -4.24 26.26
CA TYR A 690 7.94 -5.55 26.60
C TYR A 690 8.60 -6.66 25.79
N ALA A 691 8.47 -7.88 26.28
CA ALA A 691 8.86 -9.08 25.58
C ALA A 691 7.77 -10.15 25.69
N ALA A 692 7.67 -10.97 24.64
CA ALA A 692 6.76 -12.10 24.61
C ALA A 692 7.48 -13.33 24.04
N ARG A 693 7.10 -14.51 24.51
CA ARG A 693 7.54 -15.81 23.98
C ARG A 693 6.36 -16.73 23.84
N SER A 694 6.40 -17.57 22.82
CA SER A 694 5.29 -18.47 22.54
C SER A 694 5.80 -19.80 21.99
N VAL A 695 5.17 -20.90 22.43
CA VAL A 695 5.28 -22.20 21.79
C VAL A 695 3.90 -22.62 21.33
N PHE A 696 3.79 -23.06 20.09
CA PHE A 696 2.49 -23.38 19.53
C PHE A 696 2.55 -24.56 18.57
N GLY A 697 1.41 -25.20 18.37
CA GLY A 697 1.27 -26.30 17.43
C GLY A 697 -0.11 -26.36 16.81
N ARG A 698 -0.17 -26.90 15.62
CA ARG A 698 -1.39 -27.20 14.86
C ARG A 698 -1.30 -28.60 14.30
N ALA A 699 -2.40 -29.32 14.31
CA ALA A 699 -2.56 -30.60 13.64
C ALA A 699 -3.86 -30.58 12.83
N ASN A 700 -3.77 -30.91 11.55
CA ASN A 700 -4.90 -31.06 10.65
C ASN A 700 -4.97 -32.50 10.15
N TYR A 701 -6.21 -33.02 10.06
CA TYR A 701 -6.49 -34.33 9.51
C TYR A 701 -7.70 -34.25 8.58
N ALA A 702 -7.55 -34.79 7.38
CA ALA A 702 -8.66 -34.92 6.44
C ALA A 702 -8.80 -36.39 6.00
N TYR A 703 -10.02 -36.94 6.12
CA TYR A 703 -10.37 -38.25 5.64
C TYR A 703 -11.20 -38.15 4.35
N LYS A 704 -10.67 -38.70 3.26
CA LYS A 704 -11.26 -38.62 1.90
C LYS A 704 -11.58 -37.18 1.47
N SER A 705 -10.84 -36.18 1.98
CA SER A 705 -11.16 -34.75 1.82
C SER A 705 -12.63 -34.40 2.18
N ARG A 706 -13.30 -35.21 2.99
CA ARG A 706 -14.72 -35.13 3.35
C ARG A 706 -14.93 -34.77 4.81
N TYR A 707 -14.22 -35.45 5.71
CA TYR A 707 -14.25 -35.19 7.15
C TYR A 707 -12.96 -34.51 7.53
N LEU A 708 -13.06 -33.31 8.09
CA LEU A 708 -11.95 -32.42 8.37
C LEU A 708 -11.88 -32.18 9.87
N LEU A 709 -10.70 -32.30 10.47
CA LEU A 709 -10.44 -31.99 11.86
C LEU A 709 -9.21 -31.11 11.95
N GLU A 710 -9.27 -30.11 12.82
CA GLU A 710 -8.12 -29.25 13.18
C GLU A 710 -8.05 -29.10 14.69
N PHE A 711 -6.84 -29.19 15.23
CA PHE A 711 -6.51 -28.92 16.62
C PHE A 711 -5.37 -27.91 16.67
N ASN A 712 -5.50 -26.86 17.48
CA ASN A 712 -4.44 -25.91 17.78
C ASN A 712 -4.22 -25.82 19.28
N LEU A 713 -2.97 -25.66 19.69
CA LEU A 713 -2.60 -25.32 21.04
C LEU A 713 -1.50 -24.26 20.99
N ARG A 714 -1.67 -23.19 21.76
CA ARG A 714 -0.66 -22.17 21.94
C ARG A 714 -0.43 -21.89 23.41
N TYR A 715 0.84 -21.74 23.80
CA TYR A 715 1.29 -21.42 25.14
C TYR A 715 2.10 -20.13 25.09
N ASP A 716 1.54 -19.04 25.58
CA ASP A 716 2.07 -17.69 25.47
C ASP A 716 2.54 -17.16 26.82
N GLY A 717 3.73 -16.54 26.83
CA GLY A 717 4.27 -15.79 27.96
C GLY A 717 4.46 -14.33 27.61
N SER A 718 4.02 -13.44 28.51
CA SER A 718 4.12 -11.98 28.34
C SER A 718 4.74 -11.32 29.56
N SER A 719 5.69 -10.39 29.33
CA SER A 719 6.30 -9.58 30.41
C SER A 719 5.34 -8.57 31.03
N ARG A 720 4.15 -8.38 30.43
CA ARG A 720 3.09 -7.50 30.99
C ARG A 720 2.45 -8.05 32.27
N PHE A 721 2.73 -9.34 32.59
CA PHE A 721 2.23 -10.01 33.78
C PHE A 721 3.39 -10.37 34.71
N SER A 722 3.07 -10.52 35.99
CA SER A 722 4.05 -10.99 36.98
C SER A 722 4.54 -12.40 36.65
N PRO A 723 5.71 -12.81 37.15
CA PRO A 723 6.28 -14.14 36.85
C PRO A 723 5.31 -15.32 37.07
N ASP A 724 4.46 -15.24 38.09
CA ASP A 724 3.52 -16.32 38.49
C ASP A 724 2.31 -16.41 37.55
N TYR A 725 1.92 -15.31 36.88
CA TYR A 725 0.73 -15.21 36.02
C TYR A 725 1.08 -14.95 34.53
N ARG A 726 2.36 -15.05 34.20
CA ARG A 726 2.91 -14.70 32.89
C ARG A 726 2.43 -15.59 31.75
N TRP A 727 2.20 -16.87 32.02
CA TRP A 727 1.94 -17.89 31.02
C TRP A 727 0.47 -18.27 30.92
N GLY A 728 -0.06 -18.33 29.70
CA GLY A 728 -1.44 -18.74 29.40
C GLY A 728 -1.48 -19.80 28.30
N ALA A 729 -2.43 -20.76 28.43
CA ALA A 729 -2.64 -21.83 27.45
C ALA A 729 -3.97 -21.62 26.70
N PHE A 730 -3.90 -21.64 25.36
CA PHE A 730 -5.02 -21.31 24.47
C PHE A 730 -5.27 -22.45 23.48
N PRO A 731 -6.11 -23.45 23.85
CA PRO A 731 -6.49 -24.53 22.97
C PRO A 731 -7.64 -24.11 22.03
N SER A 732 -7.68 -24.71 20.83
CA SER A 732 -8.83 -24.64 19.95
C SER A 732 -9.01 -25.92 19.15
N PHE A 733 -10.25 -26.19 18.76
CA PHE A 733 -10.65 -27.35 17.99
C PHE A 733 -11.68 -26.95 16.93
N SER A 734 -11.58 -27.54 15.74
CA SER A 734 -12.61 -27.38 14.72
C SER A 734 -12.81 -28.64 13.91
N ALA A 735 -14.04 -28.83 13.43
CA ALA A 735 -14.46 -29.95 12.59
C ALA A 735 -15.25 -29.45 11.38
N GLY A 736 -15.09 -30.10 10.26
CA GLY A 736 -15.80 -29.83 9.03
C GLY A 736 -16.28 -31.11 8.35
N TRP A 737 -17.50 -31.06 7.78
CA TRP A 737 -18.07 -32.13 6.99
C TRP A 737 -18.49 -31.60 5.63
N ARG A 738 -17.81 -32.03 4.58
CA ARG A 738 -18.14 -31.71 3.19
C ARG A 738 -19.21 -32.68 2.71
N MET A 739 -20.46 -32.28 2.92
CA MET A 739 -21.65 -33.11 2.62
C MET A 739 -21.82 -33.37 1.11
N ASN A 740 -21.40 -32.40 0.27
CA ASN A 740 -21.43 -32.58 -1.19
C ASN A 740 -20.55 -33.74 -1.69
N GLU A 741 -19.58 -34.17 -0.91
CA GLU A 741 -18.69 -35.32 -1.24
C GLU A 741 -19.30 -36.67 -0.85
N GLU A 742 -20.48 -36.68 -0.21
CA GLU A 742 -21.18 -37.91 0.12
C GLU A 742 -21.81 -38.56 -1.12
N SER A 743 -21.78 -39.89 -1.17
CA SER A 743 -22.29 -40.62 -2.35
C SER A 743 -23.73 -40.31 -2.72
N TRP A 744 -24.57 -39.96 -1.72
CA TRP A 744 -25.97 -39.62 -1.89
C TRP A 744 -26.20 -38.16 -2.34
N LEU A 745 -25.23 -37.26 -2.21
CA LEU A 745 -25.30 -35.85 -2.69
C LEU A 745 -24.48 -35.61 -3.98
N LYS A 746 -23.51 -36.46 -4.30
CA LYS A 746 -22.71 -36.36 -5.54
C LYS A 746 -23.54 -36.27 -6.83
N PRO A 747 -24.71 -36.95 -6.96
CA PRO A 747 -25.56 -36.80 -8.16
C PRO A 747 -26.22 -35.44 -8.32
N VAL A 748 -26.23 -34.59 -7.28
CA VAL A 748 -26.84 -33.26 -7.27
C VAL A 748 -25.89 -32.23 -7.85
N GLN A 749 -25.84 -32.11 -9.17
CA GLN A 749 -24.84 -31.31 -9.89
C GLN A 749 -24.94 -29.80 -9.62
N TRP A 750 -26.12 -29.28 -9.33
CA TRP A 750 -26.33 -27.87 -9.02
C TRP A 750 -25.80 -27.46 -7.65
N LEU A 751 -25.49 -28.45 -6.75
CA LEU A 751 -24.93 -28.20 -5.42
C LEU A 751 -23.42 -28.45 -5.44
N THR A 752 -22.65 -27.45 -5.79
CA THR A 752 -21.19 -27.58 -5.95
C THR A 752 -20.44 -27.62 -4.62
N ASN A 753 -20.96 -26.99 -3.58
CA ASN A 753 -20.39 -27.02 -2.25
C ASN A 753 -21.49 -27.01 -1.19
N LEU A 754 -21.45 -28.00 -0.29
CA LEU A 754 -22.25 -28.03 0.94
C LEU A 754 -21.36 -28.52 2.07
N LYS A 755 -20.98 -27.62 2.99
CA LYS A 755 -20.08 -27.92 4.10
C LYS A 755 -20.66 -27.43 5.41
N LEU A 756 -20.86 -28.34 6.35
CA LEU A 756 -21.14 -28.04 7.75
C LEU A 756 -19.81 -27.93 8.51
N ARG A 757 -19.68 -26.92 9.38
CA ARG A 757 -18.51 -26.74 10.23
C ARG A 757 -18.90 -26.33 11.63
N ALA A 758 -18.08 -26.74 12.59
CA ALA A 758 -18.16 -26.28 13.98
C ALA A 758 -16.75 -26.02 14.51
N SER A 759 -16.61 -24.99 15.30
CA SER A 759 -15.34 -24.66 15.96
C SER A 759 -15.58 -24.15 17.38
N TRP A 760 -14.64 -24.46 18.26
CA TRP A 760 -14.53 -23.92 19.59
C TRP A 760 -13.08 -23.57 19.86
N GLY A 761 -12.84 -22.48 20.57
CA GLY A 761 -11.49 -22.13 20.99
C GLY A 761 -11.50 -21.09 22.09
N LYS A 762 -10.41 -21.10 22.85
CA LYS A 762 -10.09 -20.15 23.91
C LYS A 762 -8.95 -19.27 23.41
N LEU A 763 -9.13 -17.99 23.50
CA LEU A 763 -8.15 -16.96 23.11
C LEU A 763 -7.82 -16.11 24.33
N GLY A 764 -6.58 -15.66 24.42
CA GLY A 764 -6.10 -14.74 25.45
C GLY A 764 -6.00 -13.32 24.92
N ASN A 765 -6.07 -12.35 25.81
CA ASN A 765 -5.76 -10.96 25.53
C ASN A 765 -4.86 -10.41 26.64
N ASN A 766 -3.75 -9.75 26.25
CA ASN A 766 -2.80 -9.10 27.16
C ASN A 766 -2.74 -7.58 26.95
N ALA A 767 -3.83 -6.95 26.47
CA ALA A 767 -3.90 -5.52 26.19
C ALA A 767 -4.02 -4.70 27.47
N ILE A 768 -3.01 -4.80 28.33
CA ILE A 768 -2.81 -3.98 29.55
C ILE A 768 -1.48 -3.21 29.42
N GLY A 769 -1.21 -2.28 30.33
CA GLY A 769 0.06 -1.57 30.38
C GLY A 769 1.26 -2.48 30.68
N ASN A 770 2.44 -2.08 30.21
CA ASN A 770 3.64 -2.93 30.30
C ASN A 770 4.09 -3.18 31.75
N TYR A 771 3.68 -2.33 32.71
CA TYR A 771 4.12 -2.35 34.11
C TYR A 771 2.98 -2.35 35.13
N ASP A 772 1.73 -2.62 34.73
CA ASP A 772 0.55 -2.52 35.58
C ASP A 772 0.54 -3.53 36.74
N TRP A 773 1.33 -4.59 36.62
CA TRP A 773 1.44 -5.60 37.67
C TRP A 773 2.35 -5.18 38.85
N GLN A 774 3.12 -4.08 38.72
CA GLN A 774 4.05 -3.59 39.72
C GLN A 774 3.74 -2.14 40.15
N SER A 775 4.21 -1.73 41.32
CA SER A 775 4.10 -0.34 41.77
C SER A 775 4.97 0.56 40.90
N VAL A 776 4.41 1.68 40.47
CA VAL A 776 5.10 2.73 39.71
C VAL A 776 5.27 3.95 40.61
N TYR A 777 6.45 4.57 40.53
CA TYR A 777 6.80 5.74 41.30
C TYR A 777 6.97 6.93 40.38
N SER A 778 6.55 8.12 40.86
CA SER A 778 6.84 9.38 40.18
C SER A 778 7.54 10.36 41.13
N ALA A 779 8.22 11.32 40.55
CA ALA A 779 8.79 12.43 41.33
C ALA A 779 7.65 13.17 42.07
N ALA A 780 7.86 13.44 43.34
CA ALA A 780 6.91 14.16 44.17
C ALA A 780 7.70 15.11 45.07
N ASN A 781 7.16 16.30 45.29
CA ASN A 781 7.75 17.26 46.21
C ASN A 781 7.10 17.10 47.58
N TYR A 782 7.93 17.04 48.61
CA TYR A 782 7.53 17.01 50.02
C TYR A 782 7.91 18.32 50.69
N SER A 783 7.06 18.76 51.57
CA SER A 783 7.35 19.89 52.45
C SER A 783 8.13 19.40 53.68
N THR A 784 9.38 19.83 53.85
CA THR A 784 10.18 19.53 55.00
C THR A 784 10.42 20.85 55.74
N GLY A 785 9.59 21.19 56.72
CA GLY A 785 9.53 22.52 57.31
C GLY A 785 9.07 23.56 56.29
N GLN A 786 9.85 24.57 56.00
CA GLN A 786 9.52 25.62 55.02
C GLN A 786 10.16 25.39 53.64
N ALA A 787 10.85 24.26 53.43
CA ALA A 787 11.53 23.94 52.17
C ALA A 787 10.79 22.84 51.42
N LEU A 788 10.73 22.96 50.08
CA LEU A 788 10.30 21.88 49.17
C LEU A 788 11.49 20.97 48.88
N THR A 789 11.33 19.71 49.24
CA THR A 789 12.36 18.67 48.98
C THR A 789 11.81 17.71 47.97
N SER A 790 12.58 17.46 46.89
CA SER A 790 12.22 16.48 45.88
C SER A 790 12.37 15.07 46.41
N GLY A 791 11.38 14.25 46.20
CA GLY A 791 11.34 12.84 46.54
C GLY A 791 10.59 12.02 45.49
N ILE A 792 10.14 10.82 45.85
CA ILE A 792 9.34 9.94 45.02
C ILE A 792 8.10 9.49 45.79
N ALA A 793 6.99 9.37 45.10
CA ALA A 793 5.75 8.81 45.62
C ALA A 793 5.23 7.69 44.70
N ILE A 794 4.52 6.72 45.31
CA ILE A 794 3.82 5.69 44.55
C ILE A 794 2.63 6.36 43.85
N THR A 795 2.55 6.19 42.53
CA THR A 795 1.46 6.71 41.72
C THR A 795 0.51 5.62 41.24
N SER A 796 0.94 4.35 41.29
CA SER A 796 0.10 3.20 40.95
C SER A 796 0.37 2.07 41.94
N ILE A 797 -0.70 1.48 42.48
CA ILE A 797 -0.62 0.30 43.35
C ILE A 797 -0.41 -0.94 42.49
N ALA A 798 0.53 -1.80 42.92
CA ALA A 798 0.77 -3.09 42.26
C ALA A 798 -0.47 -3.98 42.28
N ASN A 799 -0.74 -4.64 41.15
CA ASN A 799 -1.65 -5.77 41.11
C ASN A 799 -0.89 -6.98 40.52
N ALA A 800 -0.16 -7.68 41.39
CA ALA A 800 0.63 -8.85 40.97
C ALA A 800 -0.22 -10.03 40.47
N ALA A 801 -1.52 -10.02 40.72
CA ALA A 801 -2.47 -11.04 40.28
C ALA A 801 -3.09 -10.78 38.89
N LEU A 802 -2.65 -9.70 38.21
CA LEU A 802 -3.07 -9.46 36.84
C LEU A 802 -2.68 -10.63 35.94
N THR A 803 -3.65 -11.15 35.22
CA THR A 803 -3.51 -12.31 34.33
C THR A 803 -4.23 -12.06 33.02
N TRP A 804 -4.15 -13.02 32.14
CA TRP A 804 -4.77 -13.02 30.83
C TRP A 804 -6.28 -12.80 30.89
N GLU A 805 -6.82 -11.89 30.09
CA GLU A 805 -8.23 -11.89 29.74
C GLU A 805 -8.48 -13.05 28.77
N GLU A 806 -9.48 -13.87 29.06
CA GLU A 806 -9.77 -15.08 28.29
C GLU A 806 -11.15 -15.00 27.65
N THR A 807 -11.19 -15.25 26.36
CA THR A 807 -12.43 -15.28 25.58
C THR A 807 -12.61 -16.67 24.97
N ALA A 808 -13.73 -17.34 25.27
CA ALA A 808 -14.11 -18.59 24.64
C ALA A 808 -15.18 -18.35 23.57
N VAL A 809 -14.93 -18.85 22.36
CA VAL A 809 -15.82 -18.64 21.22
C VAL A 809 -16.23 -19.98 20.62
N THR A 810 -17.53 -20.17 20.43
CA THR A 810 -18.10 -21.28 19.66
C THR A 810 -18.71 -20.75 18.38
N ASN A 811 -18.43 -21.42 17.27
CA ASN A 811 -18.96 -21.04 15.95
C ASN A 811 -19.49 -22.28 15.23
N VAL A 812 -20.69 -22.17 14.67
CA VAL A 812 -21.28 -23.18 13.79
C VAL A 812 -21.64 -22.50 12.49
N GLY A 813 -21.33 -23.12 11.36
CA GLY A 813 -21.53 -22.52 10.04
C GLY A 813 -21.90 -23.56 9.00
N LEU A 814 -22.77 -23.15 8.07
CA LEU A 814 -23.12 -23.89 6.89
C LEU A 814 -22.69 -23.08 5.66
N PHE A 815 -21.85 -23.68 4.83
CA PHE A 815 -21.49 -23.11 3.51
C PHE A 815 -22.25 -23.87 2.44
N PHE A 816 -22.87 -23.15 1.54
CA PHE A 816 -23.47 -23.72 0.34
C PHE A 816 -23.11 -22.86 -0.88
N CYS A 817 -22.92 -23.52 -2.01
CA CYS A 817 -22.69 -22.87 -3.30
C CYS A 817 -23.54 -23.60 -4.34
N PHE A 818 -24.29 -22.83 -5.12
CA PHE A 818 -25.11 -23.35 -6.21
C PHE A 818 -24.46 -22.94 -7.52
N PHE A 819 -24.58 -23.83 -8.50
CA PHE A 819 -24.32 -23.50 -9.89
C PHE A 819 -25.65 -23.04 -10.49
N PHE A 820 -25.68 -21.80 -10.99
CA PHE A 820 -26.82 -21.30 -11.77
C PHE A 820 -26.55 -21.44 -13.25
#